data_6895962263f34e4bfe51dc184ab4654c
#
_entry.id   6895962263f34e4bfe51dc184ab4654c
#
_cell.length_a   1.000
_cell.length_b   1.000
_cell.length_c   1.000
_cell.angle_alpha   90.00
_cell.angle_beta   90.00
_cell.angle_gamma   90.00
#
_symmetry.space_group_name_H-M   'P 1'
#
loop_
_entity.id
_entity.type
_entity.pdbx_description
1 polymer ?
#
loop_
_entity_poly.entity_id
_entity_poly.type
_entity_poly.pdbx_seq_one_letter_code
_entity_poly.pdbx_strand_id
1 'polypeptide(L)'
;MRFRALYFLTIAVLFSACSTPAEKAAKELAGRIVPGYLIEFRETAGDSDFYRITPSDKGILIEGNNANSLAAGLGRYLDDAGIDVSWYASQAVEAPKEMPIPDSTVTSGALVPRRFFLNYCTFGYAIAWWQWEEWERLIDWMALRGVNMPLAISGQEAVWQKVWKKYSLTDDEIRAYFTGPAQLPWHRMCNIDGVDGPLPQGWIDGQAKLQKRILRRERRLGMTPVLPAFAGHVPAQLATLFPDAEITPVSLWGGFGEANRCWFLSPTDPLYARIQKDFLTTQTKLFGTDHIYGFDLFNEVDSPSWDPETLAAIGREAYKSVADVDPNAEWLQMGWMFHYDRKHWTPENVKAYLQAVPQGKVTILDYYTEHTPVWTITDSFYGQPYIFCYLGNFGGNTRLAGPFRRESARITDALTDGGAGGIGCTLEGFGINRWMYEYVLSRAWDTGTSDDAWLSALDRRHHSPDGFWKDMADSVYLRGSSSEGVLMCDRPSEEGYHSWRVAHRTPYESDVLERAFQRLLDHGGNSVIYRADVAEIGCQVLGNRFPALRDSFVTACREGRLADARSLGDAMLDLLLRADNLASTHPQLRMDTWLRGAESWAASDDEKHYYRHNAWHLVTTWGDSERLNDYANRLWSGLTRSYYLPRWQMFIERMLDGTYDKESFNRDCWAMEQGIVEKAPVIPDYCITLMTYNVGVFSKYKDSLQNVAELIREEGASLVALNELDSCNRRHNVFQLDLLAGAVGFDGHFARAFDFAGGAYGNGVVSKDPVLSRHRIDLPQLDGSEPRSVAVIETDDCVFASAHLDFKGSSLEQAAIINDWFKEHYSGFGKPVFLCGDMNSVPGSETIRELEKSWTRISPDAVTYPAGSKCIDYVFAFRDAKPVEVESAKVITDRTADYSDHYPVVVKVRK
;
A
#
# COMPACT_ATOMS: atom_id res chain seq x y z
N MET A 1 -2.79 -82.86 -25.66
CA MET A 1 -2.41 -81.53 -26.17
C MET A 1 -3.22 -80.49 -25.45
N ARG A 2 -2.56 -79.75 -24.52
CA ARG A 2 -3.19 -78.65 -23.74
C ARG A 2 -2.62 -77.38 -24.26
N PHE A 3 -3.45 -76.48 -24.80
CA PHE A 3 -3.13 -75.12 -25.15
C PHE A 3 -3.23 -74.28 -23.89
N ARG A 4 -2.13 -73.63 -23.50
CA ARG A 4 -2.09 -72.54 -22.49
C ARG A 4 -2.23 -71.20 -23.22
N ALA A 5 -3.35 -70.52 -23.00
CA ALA A 5 -3.51 -69.12 -23.37
C ALA A 5 -2.75 -68.25 -22.36
N LEU A 6 -1.82 -67.43 -22.85
CA LEU A 6 -1.09 -66.39 -22.08
C LEU A 6 -1.95 -65.14 -22.14
N TYR A 7 -2.52 -64.72 -20.99
CA TYR A 7 -3.12 -63.41 -20.86
C TYR A 7 -2.03 -62.42 -20.53
N PHE A 8 -1.74 -61.47 -21.44
CA PHE A 8 -0.98 -60.26 -21.15
C PHE A 8 -1.88 -59.28 -20.41
N LEU A 9 -1.64 -59.11 -19.10
CA LEU A 9 -2.24 -58.09 -18.30
C LEU A 9 -1.44 -56.80 -18.53
N THR A 10 -1.94 -55.90 -19.34
CA THR A 10 -1.39 -54.55 -19.51
C THR A 10 -1.79 -53.73 -18.29
N ILE A 11 -0.91 -53.57 -17.32
CA ILE A 11 -1.07 -52.66 -16.22
C ILE A 11 -0.85 -51.24 -16.76
N ALA A 12 -1.93 -50.55 -17.06
CA ALA A 12 -1.89 -49.11 -17.26
C ALA A 12 -1.65 -48.45 -15.89
N VAL A 13 -0.40 -48.08 -15.62
CA VAL A 13 -0.04 -47.24 -14.47
C VAL A 13 -0.58 -45.85 -14.79
N LEU A 14 -1.72 -45.53 -14.25
CA LEU A 14 -2.20 -44.16 -14.15
C LEU A 14 -1.25 -43.43 -13.21
N PHE A 15 -0.24 -42.77 -13.79
CA PHE A 15 0.47 -41.69 -13.09
C PHE A 15 -0.55 -40.56 -12.88
N SER A 16 -1.18 -40.55 -11.72
CA SER A 16 -1.76 -39.36 -11.18
C SER A 16 -0.57 -38.42 -10.96
N ALA A 17 -0.31 -37.51 -11.90
CA ALA A 17 0.77 -36.52 -11.78
C ALA A 17 0.44 -35.67 -10.58
N CYS A 18 1.17 -35.88 -9.45
CA CYS A 18 1.13 -34.98 -8.35
C CYS A 18 1.67 -33.62 -8.83
N SER A 19 0.88 -32.55 -8.68
CA SER A 19 1.32 -31.19 -9.02
C SER A 19 2.62 -30.87 -8.31
N THR A 20 3.56 -30.24 -9.02
CA THR A 20 4.85 -29.82 -8.46
C THR A 20 4.65 -28.68 -7.44
N PRO A 21 5.65 -28.36 -6.62
CA PRO A 21 5.59 -27.19 -5.74
C PRO A 21 5.35 -25.88 -6.51
N ALA A 22 5.95 -25.74 -7.71
CA ALA A 22 5.78 -24.56 -8.56
C ALA A 22 4.34 -24.43 -9.07
N GLU A 23 3.76 -25.53 -9.59
CA GLU A 23 2.36 -25.58 -10.05
C GLU A 23 1.38 -25.27 -8.91
N LYS A 24 1.63 -25.78 -7.70
CA LYS A 24 0.79 -25.51 -6.54
C LYS A 24 0.86 -24.03 -6.15
N ALA A 25 2.05 -23.43 -6.14
CA ALA A 25 2.22 -22.02 -5.82
C ALA A 25 1.50 -21.12 -6.83
N ALA A 26 1.64 -21.40 -8.12
CA ALA A 26 0.95 -20.67 -9.19
C ALA A 26 -0.58 -20.82 -9.12
N LYS A 27 -1.07 -22.04 -8.84
CA LYS A 27 -2.51 -22.29 -8.65
C LYS A 27 -3.10 -21.55 -7.45
N GLU A 28 -2.37 -21.49 -6.34
CA GLU A 28 -2.79 -20.75 -5.16
C GLU A 28 -2.79 -19.24 -5.42
N LEU A 29 -1.81 -18.73 -6.18
CA LEU A 29 -1.78 -17.35 -6.64
C LEU A 29 -3.01 -17.03 -7.49
N ALA A 30 -3.28 -17.82 -8.53
CA ALA A 30 -4.46 -17.65 -9.38
C ALA A 30 -5.77 -17.72 -8.59
N GLY A 31 -5.88 -18.61 -7.61
CA GLY A 31 -7.04 -18.74 -6.74
C GLY A 31 -7.30 -17.51 -5.87
N ARG A 32 -6.28 -16.69 -5.55
CA ARG A 32 -6.46 -15.42 -4.86
C ARG A 32 -6.82 -14.28 -5.80
N ILE A 33 -6.25 -14.27 -7.00
CA ILE A 33 -6.38 -13.14 -7.94
C ILE A 33 -7.67 -13.25 -8.76
N VAL A 34 -7.93 -14.42 -9.35
CA VAL A 34 -9.08 -14.70 -10.23
C VAL A 34 -9.78 -16.01 -9.81
N PRO A 35 -10.43 -16.03 -8.65
CA PRO A 35 -11.12 -17.21 -8.17
C PRO A 35 -12.22 -17.61 -9.17
N GLY A 36 -12.23 -18.88 -9.57
CA GLY A 36 -13.19 -19.42 -10.52
C GLY A 36 -12.71 -19.49 -11.97
N TYR A 37 -11.58 -18.91 -12.33
CA TYR A 37 -10.98 -19.12 -13.65
C TYR A 37 -10.33 -20.51 -13.75
N LEU A 38 -10.57 -21.17 -14.88
CA LEU A 38 -10.03 -22.52 -15.14
C LEU A 38 -8.63 -22.41 -15.76
N ILE A 39 -7.62 -22.33 -14.91
CA ILE A 39 -6.21 -22.21 -15.30
C ILE A 39 -5.46 -23.46 -14.87
N GLU A 40 -4.88 -24.14 -15.86
CA GLU A 40 -3.94 -25.25 -15.63
C GLU A 40 -2.51 -24.71 -15.65
N PHE A 41 -1.68 -25.13 -14.68
CA PHE A 41 -0.27 -24.80 -14.61
C PHE A 41 0.57 -26.06 -14.81
N ARG A 42 1.63 -25.95 -15.61
CA ARG A 42 2.58 -27.03 -15.85
C ARG A 42 4.02 -26.55 -15.79
N GLU A 43 4.77 -27.11 -14.86
CA GLU A 43 6.21 -26.91 -14.81
C GLU A 43 6.87 -27.72 -15.93
N THR A 44 7.68 -27.07 -16.76
CA THR A 44 8.33 -27.66 -17.93
C THR A 44 9.80 -27.23 -17.94
N ALA A 45 10.73 -28.17 -18.17
CA ALA A 45 12.16 -27.85 -18.18
C ALA A 45 12.51 -26.76 -19.22
N GLY A 46 13.41 -25.86 -18.82
CA GLY A 46 13.94 -24.79 -19.68
C GLY A 46 15.26 -24.27 -19.11
N ASP A 47 16.16 -23.83 -19.99
CA ASP A 47 17.49 -23.33 -19.62
C ASP A 47 17.47 -21.90 -19.09
N SER A 48 16.38 -21.16 -19.34
CA SER A 48 16.12 -19.79 -18.88
C SER A 48 14.64 -19.65 -18.51
N ASP A 49 14.33 -18.57 -17.78
CA ASP A 49 12.95 -18.28 -17.41
C ASP A 49 12.11 -18.06 -18.67
N PHE A 50 10.97 -18.74 -18.75
CA PHE A 50 10.00 -18.61 -19.85
C PHE A 50 8.61 -18.94 -19.38
N TYR A 51 7.62 -18.42 -20.09
CA TYR A 51 6.24 -18.88 -20.01
C TYR A 51 5.63 -19.10 -21.38
N ARG A 52 4.63 -19.99 -21.43
CA ARG A 52 3.78 -20.22 -22.60
C ARG A 52 2.33 -20.31 -22.14
N ILE A 53 1.46 -19.50 -22.75
CA ILE A 53 0.03 -19.47 -22.50
C ILE A 53 -0.67 -20.08 -23.70
N THR A 54 -1.42 -21.18 -23.50
CA THR A 54 -2.08 -21.91 -24.58
C THR A 54 -3.56 -22.03 -24.27
N PRO A 55 -4.48 -21.63 -25.20
CA PRO A 55 -5.90 -21.90 -25.03
C PRO A 55 -6.15 -23.40 -24.99
N SER A 56 -7.12 -23.84 -24.16
CA SER A 56 -7.52 -25.22 -24.01
C SER A 56 -9.04 -25.34 -24.00
N ASP A 57 -9.56 -26.54 -24.25
CA ASP A 57 -11.01 -26.82 -24.27
C ASP A 57 -11.72 -26.49 -22.93
N LYS A 58 -10.97 -26.35 -21.86
CA LYS A 58 -11.46 -26.09 -20.49
C LYS A 58 -11.02 -24.79 -19.89
N GLY A 59 -10.35 -23.92 -20.64
CA GLY A 59 -9.77 -22.68 -20.13
C GLY A 59 -8.40 -22.39 -20.77
N ILE A 60 -7.37 -22.19 -19.96
CA ILE A 60 -5.99 -21.98 -20.45
C ILE A 60 -5.01 -22.90 -19.72
N LEU A 61 -3.92 -23.23 -20.42
CA LEU A 61 -2.73 -23.87 -19.85
C LEU A 61 -1.59 -22.85 -19.84
N ILE A 62 -0.97 -22.64 -18.67
CA ILE A 62 0.26 -21.84 -18.52
C ILE A 62 1.41 -22.79 -18.19
N GLU A 63 2.40 -22.84 -19.07
CA GLU A 63 3.65 -23.58 -18.91
C GLU A 63 4.79 -22.63 -18.56
N GLY A 64 5.76 -23.08 -17.74
CA GLY A 64 6.95 -22.31 -17.36
C GLY A 64 7.95 -23.20 -16.63
N ASN A 65 9.19 -22.74 -16.49
CA ASN A 65 10.26 -23.55 -15.91
C ASN A 65 10.36 -23.48 -14.37
N ASN A 66 9.64 -22.60 -13.73
CA ASN A 66 9.59 -22.44 -12.28
C ASN A 66 8.33 -21.65 -11.84
N ALA A 67 8.13 -21.49 -10.54
CA ALA A 67 6.95 -20.80 -9.99
C ALA A 67 6.86 -19.33 -10.41
N ASN A 68 7.99 -18.60 -10.51
CA ASN A 68 8.03 -17.22 -10.94
C ASN A 68 7.63 -17.07 -12.40
N SER A 69 8.12 -17.94 -13.28
CA SER A 69 7.74 -17.98 -14.69
C SER A 69 6.26 -18.28 -14.90
N LEU A 70 5.70 -19.23 -14.13
CA LEU A 70 4.28 -19.54 -14.16
C LEU A 70 3.43 -18.34 -13.71
N ALA A 71 3.88 -17.62 -12.66
CA ALA A 71 3.22 -16.42 -12.17
C ALA A 71 3.31 -15.27 -13.20
N ALA A 72 4.47 -15.06 -13.82
CA ALA A 72 4.64 -14.07 -14.89
C ALA A 72 3.73 -14.37 -16.10
N GLY A 73 3.59 -15.65 -16.46
CA GLY A 73 2.63 -16.08 -17.48
C GLY A 73 1.17 -15.75 -17.11
N LEU A 74 0.81 -15.92 -15.84
CA LEU A 74 -0.52 -15.50 -15.35
C LEU A 74 -0.68 -13.97 -15.45
N GLY A 75 0.32 -13.19 -15.04
CA GLY A 75 0.30 -11.73 -15.15
C GLY A 75 0.12 -11.27 -16.59
N ARG A 76 0.86 -11.87 -17.53
CA ARG A 76 0.71 -11.59 -18.97
C ARG A 76 -0.68 -11.92 -19.49
N TYR A 77 -1.24 -13.08 -19.11
CA TYR A 77 -2.60 -13.45 -19.47
C TYR A 77 -3.62 -12.41 -18.99
N LEU A 78 -3.50 -11.94 -17.74
CA LEU A 78 -4.42 -10.96 -17.18
C LEU A 78 -4.31 -9.60 -17.89
N ASP A 79 -3.09 -9.15 -18.20
CA ASP A 79 -2.86 -7.94 -18.97
C ASP A 79 -3.49 -8.02 -20.39
N ASP A 80 -3.28 -9.13 -21.09
CA ASP A 80 -3.84 -9.35 -22.43
C ASP A 80 -5.38 -9.44 -22.41
N ALA A 81 -5.95 -9.94 -21.31
CA ALA A 81 -7.39 -10.00 -21.05
C ALA A 81 -7.99 -8.63 -20.63
N GLY A 82 -7.17 -7.60 -20.47
CA GLY A 82 -7.61 -6.27 -20.03
C GLY A 82 -7.96 -6.19 -18.54
N ILE A 83 -7.43 -7.11 -17.72
CA ILE A 83 -7.67 -7.18 -16.28
C ILE A 83 -6.52 -6.47 -15.56
N ASP A 84 -6.81 -5.38 -14.86
CA ASP A 84 -5.84 -4.71 -14.02
C ASP A 84 -5.60 -5.50 -12.73
N VAL A 85 -4.32 -5.67 -12.36
CA VAL A 85 -3.90 -6.36 -11.14
C VAL A 85 -3.13 -5.36 -10.26
N SER A 86 -3.62 -4.15 -10.17
CA SER A 86 -2.98 -3.12 -9.38
C SER A 86 -3.04 -3.48 -7.89
N TRP A 87 -1.87 -3.68 -7.31
CA TRP A 87 -1.71 -4.14 -5.94
C TRP A 87 -2.20 -3.15 -4.90
N TYR A 88 -2.33 -1.89 -5.22
CA TYR A 88 -2.76 -0.87 -4.27
C TYR A 88 -4.15 -0.30 -4.52
N ALA A 89 -4.75 -0.58 -5.67
CA ALA A 89 -6.03 0.00 -6.01
C ALA A 89 -7.19 -0.66 -5.28
N SER A 90 -7.14 -1.97 -5.04
CA SER A 90 -8.24 -2.71 -4.45
C SER A 90 -7.75 -3.96 -3.70
N GLN A 91 -8.59 -4.47 -2.80
CA GLN A 91 -8.41 -5.78 -2.19
C GLN A 91 -8.82 -6.93 -3.11
N ALA A 92 -9.58 -6.63 -4.18
CA ALA A 92 -10.05 -7.60 -5.15
C ALA A 92 -9.77 -7.11 -6.57
N VAL A 93 -9.42 -8.05 -7.44
CA VAL A 93 -9.25 -7.80 -8.87
C VAL A 93 -10.62 -7.79 -9.55
N GLU A 94 -10.90 -6.76 -10.33
CA GLU A 94 -12.14 -6.66 -11.13
C GLU A 94 -11.99 -7.48 -12.42
N ALA A 95 -12.41 -8.73 -12.38
CA ALA A 95 -12.32 -9.65 -13.50
C ALA A 95 -13.70 -9.98 -14.08
N PRO A 96 -13.85 -10.19 -15.41
CA PRO A 96 -15.07 -10.67 -16.02
C PRO A 96 -15.53 -12.01 -15.41
N LYS A 97 -16.85 -12.23 -15.34
CA LYS A 97 -17.41 -13.52 -14.87
C LYS A 97 -17.04 -14.69 -15.79
N GLU A 98 -17.04 -14.42 -17.09
CA GLU A 98 -16.59 -15.37 -18.11
C GLU A 98 -15.10 -15.19 -18.36
N MET A 99 -14.35 -16.28 -18.21
CA MET A 99 -12.91 -16.28 -18.43
C MET A 99 -12.59 -15.96 -19.90
N PRO A 100 -11.84 -14.87 -20.22
CA PRO A 100 -11.39 -14.62 -21.57
C PRO A 100 -10.40 -15.69 -22.05
N ILE A 101 -10.68 -16.30 -23.21
CA ILE A 101 -9.79 -17.30 -23.81
C ILE A 101 -8.98 -16.63 -24.91
N PRO A 102 -7.63 -16.69 -24.89
CA PRO A 102 -6.79 -16.14 -25.95
C PRO A 102 -7.04 -16.83 -27.30
N ASP A 103 -6.99 -16.08 -28.39
CA ASP A 103 -7.15 -16.62 -29.76
C ASP A 103 -5.96 -17.49 -30.20
N SER A 104 -4.80 -17.30 -29.59
CA SER A 104 -3.56 -17.98 -29.99
C SER A 104 -2.62 -18.19 -28.80
N THR A 105 -1.65 -19.09 -29.00
CA THR A 105 -0.59 -19.32 -28.01
C THR A 105 0.34 -18.10 -27.94
N VAL A 106 0.62 -17.63 -26.71
CA VAL A 106 1.61 -16.60 -26.40
C VAL A 106 2.81 -17.26 -25.72
N THR A 107 4.01 -17.00 -26.20
CA THR A 107 5.25 -17.49 -25.57
C THR A 107 6.22 -16.34 -25.40
N SER A 108 6.85 -16.26 -24.22
CA SER A 108 7.93 -15.29 -23.95
C SER A 108 9.01 -15.93 -23.09
N GLY A 109 10.27 -15.60 -23.39
CA GLY A 109 11.41 -15.92 -22.55
C GLY A 109 11.92 -14.62 -21.88
N ALA A 110 12.41 -14.75 -20.66
CA ALA A 110 13.03 -13.61 -19.99
C ALA A 110 14.31 -13.20 -20.73
N LEU A 111 14.44 -11.93 -21.04
CA LEU A 111 15.59 -11.34 -21.72
C LEU A 111 16.79 -11.18 -20.78
N VAL A 112 16.51 -11.08 -19.47
CA VAL A 112 17.52 -10.95 -18.41
C VAL A 112 17.20 -11.88 -17.25
N PRO A 113 18.21 -12.46 -16.61
CA PRO A 113 18.00 -13.39 -15.49
C PRO A 113 17.53 -12.72 -14.21
N ARG A 114 17.77 -11.41 -14.04
CA ARG A 114 17.48 -10.68 -12.79
C ARG A 114 16.43 -9.62 -13.01
N ARG A 115 15.39 -9.63 -12.17
CA ARG A 115 14.29 -8.67 -12.18
C ARG A 115 14.09 -8.18 -10.74
N PHE A 116 14.66 -7.00 -10.46
CA PHE A 116 14.78 -6.44 -9.12
C PHE A 116 13.62 -5.49 -8.79
N PHE A 117 13.23 -5.45 -7.52
CA PHE A 117 12.22 -4.49 -7.05
C PHE A 117 12.46 -4.05 -5.61
N LEU A 118 12.13 -2.82 -5.32
CA LEU A 118 12.24 -2.08 -4.06
C LEU A 118 13.57 -1.34 -3.88
N ASN A 119 13.53 -0.43 -2.90
CA ASN A 119 14.62 0.42 -2.44
C ASN A 119 14.64 0.40 -0.91
N TYR A 120 15.75 0.73 -0.28
CA TYR A 120 15.78 0.92 1.18
C TYR A 120 14.75 1.95 1.64
N CYS A 121 14.69 3.11 0.97
CA CYS A 121 13.77 4.20 1.32
C CYS A 121 12.29 3.81 1.20
N THR A 122 11.94 2.83 0.35
CA THR A 122 10.58 2.33 0.25
C THR A 122 10.06 1.82 1.59
N PHE A 123 10.95 1.20 2.40
CA PHE A 123 10.60 0.67 3.73
C PHE A 123 10.30 1.77 4.77
N GLY A 124 10.61 3.01 4.49
CA GLY A 124 10.17 4.18 5.25
C GLY A 124 8.97 4.85 4.58
N TYR A 125 9.14 5.31 3.35
CA TYR A 125 8.18 6.18 2.68
C TYR A 125 6.87 5.53 2.25
N ALA A 126 6.82 4.22 2.07
CA ALA A 126 5.63 3.54 1.59
C ALA A 126 5.17 2.37 2.47
N ILE A 127 6.08 1.49 2.87
CA ILE A 127 5.74 0.20 3.48
C ILE A 127 6.08 0.10 4.96
N ALA A 128 6.45 1.20 5.61
CA ALA A 128 6.84 1.21 7.02
C ALA A 128 5.80 0.53 7.92
N TRP A 129 4.52 0.78 7.66
CA TRP A 129 3.42 0.39 8.52
C TRP A 129 2.66 -0.86 8.05
N TRP A 130 3.09 -1.46 6.95
CA TRP A 130 2.36 -2.58 6.35
C TRP A 130 2.34 -3.82 7.24
N GLN A 131 1.18 -4.46 7.26
CA GLN A 131 0.95 -5.77 7.84
C GLN A 131 1.02 -6.85 6.74
N TRP A 132 0.58 -8.05 7.06
CA TRP A 132 0.71 -9.17 6.13
C TRP A 132 -0.14 -9.01 4.87
N GLU A 133 -1.34 -8.46 4.98
CA GLU A 133 -2.27 -8.35 3.86
C GLU A 133 -1.71 -7.46 2.75
N GLU A 134 -1.07 -6.33 3.09
CA GLU A 134 -0.42 -5.45 2.12
C GLU A 134 0.79 -6.15 1.50
N TRP A 135 1.62 -6.79 2.32
CA TRP A 135 2.77 -7.55 1.85
C TRP A 135 2.36 -8.72 0.95
N GLU A 136 1.30 -9.47 1.27
CA GLU A 136 0.82 -10.56 0.44
C GLU A 136 0.44 -10.06 -0.96
N ARG A 137 -0.29 -8.94 -1.03
CA ARG A 137 -0.66 -8.31 -2.30
C ARG A 137 0.57 -7.85 -3.10
N LEU A 138 1.54 -7.21 -2.45
CA LEU A 138 2.76 -6.79 -3.14
C LEU A 138 3.56 -7.98 -3.67
N ILE A 139 3.74 -9.03 -2.89
CA ILE A 139 4.48 -10.22 -3.30
C ILE A 139 3.76 -10.92 -4.47
N ASP A 140 2.43 -11.01 -4.41
CA ASP A 140 1.63 -11.58 -5.50
C ASP A 140 1.75 -10.73 -6.77
N TRP A 141 1.69 -9.38 -6.65
CA TRP A 141 1.90 -8.49 -7.78
C TRP A 141 3.33 -8.60 -8.34
N MET A 142 4.36 -8.62 -7.48
CA MET A 142 5.74 -8.82 -7.92
C MET A 142 5.90 -10.12 -8.72
N ALA A 143 5.27 -11.22 -8.27
CA ALA A 143 5.28 -12.49 -8.99
C ALA A 143 4.60 -12.39 -10.36
N LEU A 144 3.44 -11.73 -10.45
CA LEU A 144 2.72 -11.48 -11.70
C LEU A 144 3.52 -10.60 -12.67
N ARG A 145 4.35 -9.69 -12.17
CA ARG A 145 5.27 -8.86 -12.98
C ARG A 145 6.62 -9.54 -13.23
N GLY A 146 6.78 -10.80 -12.80
CA GLY A 146 7.98 -11.60 -13.00
C GLY A 146 9.20 -11.14 -12.23
N VAL A 147 9.02 -10.34 -11.17
CA VAL A 147 10.09 -9.99 -10.22
C VAL A 147 10.59 -11.27 -9.56
N ASN A 148 11.90 -11.52 -9.62
CA ASN A 148 12.51 -12.67 -9.00
C ASN A 148 13.60 -12.34 -7.97
N MET A 149 13.87 -11.05 -7.76
CA MET A 149 14.93 -10.56 -6.87
C MET A 149 14.44 -9.36 -6.03
N PRO A 150 13.49 -9.57 -5.09
CA PRO A 150 13.00 -8.48 -4.25
C PRO A 150 14.00 -8.13 -3.13
N LEU A 151 14.07 -6.85 -2.73
CA LEU A 151 14.79 -6.42 -1.53
C LEU A 151 14.00 -6.83 -0.28
N ALA A 152 14.57 -7.59 0.63
CA ALA A 152 13.89 -8.20 1.77
C ALA A 152 14.61 -7.86 3.10
N ILE A 153 14.55 -6.61 3.53
CA ILE A 153 15.31 -6.07 4.67
C ILE A 153 14.49 -5.85 5.94
N SER A 154 13.20 -6.22 5.97
CA SER A 154 12.38 -6.13 7.18
C SER A 154 12.96 -7.00 8.30
N GLY A 155 12.76 -6.55 9.55
CA GLY A 155 13.11 -7.33 10.76
C GLY A 155 14.60 -7.57 10.99
N GLN A 156 15.50 -6.87 10.28
CA GLN A 156 16.94 -6.98 10.53
C GLN A 156 17.35 -6.48 11.91
N GLU A 157 16.56 -5.61 12.53
CA GLU A 157 16.75 -5.11 13.90
C GLU A 157 16.77 -6.25 14.93
N ALA A 158 15.98 -7.31 14.70
CA ALA A 158 16.01 -8.51 15.53
C ALA A 158 17.32 -9.31 15.38
N VAL A 159 18.00 -9.23 14.22
CA VAL A 159 19.36 -9.78 14.03
C VAL A 159 20.36 -8.92 14.79
N TRP A 160 20.32 -7.60 14.58
CA TRP A 160 21.19 -6.63 15.23
C TRP A 160 21.09 -6.68 16.75
N GLN A 161 19.88 -6.75 17.31
CA GLN A 161 19.69 -6.87 18.75
C GLN A 161 20.43 -8.08 19.32
N LYS A 162 20.38 -9.23 18.62
CA LYS A 162 21.10 -10.44 19.06
C LYS A 162 22.62 -10.32 18.88
N VAL A 163 23.07 -9.61 17.86
CA VAL A 163 24.50 -9.36 17.59
C VAL A 163 25.05 -8.41 18.63
N TRP A 164 24.47 -7.24 18.83
CA TRP A 164 25.00 -6.24 19.77
C TRP A 164 25.04 -6.72 21.22
N LYS A 165 24.11 -7.60 21.61
CA LYS A 165 24.19 -8.28 22.91
C LYS A 165 25.47 -9.09 23.09
N LYS A 166 26.05 -9.68 22.05
CA LYS A 166 27.33 -10.38 22.13
C LYS A 166 28.50 -9.42 22.37
N TYR A 167 28.31 -8.15 22.05
CA TYR A 167 29.27 -7.08 22.26
C TYR A 167 28.97 -6.23 23.50
N SER A 168 28.21 -6.80 24.46
CA SER A 168 27.91 -6.25 25.78
C SER A 168 26.99 -5.02 25.84
N LEU A 169 26.25 -4.73 24.78
CA LEU A 169 25.21 -3.70 24.83
C LEU A 169 23.94 -4.28 25.46
N THR A 170 23.26 -3.45 26.25
CA THR A 170 21.96 -3.75 26.84
C THR A 170 20.82 -3.58 25.83
N ASP A 171 19.65 -4.15 26.12
CA ASP A 171 18.48 -3.98 25.25
C ASP A 171 18.07 -2.52 25.10
N ASP A 172 18.18 -1.73 26.16
CA ASP A 172 17.81 -0.32 26.12
C ASP A 172 18.79 0.50 25.29
N GLU A 173 20.10 0.27 25.41
CA GLU A 173 21.11 0.90 24.55
C GLU A 173 20.90 0.55 23.08
N ILE A 174 20.58 -0.70 22.78
CA ILE A 174 20.35 -1.16 21.41
C ILE A 174 19.09 -0.52 20.83
N ARG A 175 18.00 -0.48 21.60
CA ARG A 175 16.75 0.15 21.13
C ARG A 175 16.89 1.66 20.96
N ALA A 176 17.71 2.31 21.81
CA ALA A 176 18.00 3.76 21.70
C ALA A 176 18.93 4.09 20.52
N TYR A 177 19.77 3.14 20.09
CA TYR A 177 20.60 3.26 18.89
C TYR A 177 19.76 3.26 17.62
N PHE A 178 18.69 2.46 17.55
CA PHE A 178 17.77 2.46 16.40
C PHE A 178 16.94 3.73 16.34
N THR A 179 16.58 4.14 15.15
CA THR A 179 15.56 5.17 14.93
C THR A 179 14.15 4.65 15.18
N GLY A 180 13.17 5.53 15.15
CA GLY A 180 11.76 5.17 15.00
C GLY A 180 11.50 4.42 13.67
N PRO A 181 10.37 3.70 13.57
CA PRO A 181 10.08 2.80 12.46
C PRO A 181 10.19 3.44 11.07
N ALA A 182 9.65 4.64 10.92
CA ALA A 182 9.62 5.31 9.63
C ALA A 182 11.00 5.73 9.13
N GLN A 183 11.94 6.05 10.03
CA GLN A 183 13.31 6.46 9.71
C GLN A 183 14.32 5.31 9.68
N LEU A 184 13.92 4.06 9.96
CA LEU A 184 14.82 2.89 9.93
C LEU A 184 15.62 2.73 8.62
N PRO A 185 15.10 3.05 7.43
CA PRO A 185 15.91 3.00 6.21
C PRO A 185 17.21 3.79 6.30
N TRP A 186 17.17 5.01 6.81
CA TRP A 186 18.36 5.88 6.93
C TRP A 186 19.28 5.45 8.05
N HIS A 187 18.77 4.86 9.11
CA HIS A 187 19.57 4.15 10.09
C HIS A 187 20.33 2.97 9.44
N ARG A 188 19.62 2.14 8.66
CA ARG A 188 20.20 0.99 7.95
C ARG A 188 21.28 1.40 6.93
N MET A 189 21.20 2.61 6.39
CA MET A 189 22.16 3.18 5.44
C MET A 189 23.27 4.00 6.12
N CYS A 190 23.39 3.98 7.45
CA CYS A 190 24.40 4.72 8.21
C CYS A 190 24.30 6.26 8.09
N ASN A 191 23.08 6.78 7.93
CA ASN A 191 22.85 8.21 7.82
C ASN A 191 22.51 8.87 9.16
N ILE A 192 21.66 8.24 9.99
CA ILE A 192 21.20 8.78 11.28
C ILE A 192 21.01 7.68 12.32
N ASP A 193 21.27 8.03 13.60
CA ASP A 193 20.99 7.21 14.77
C ASP A 193 19.97 7.85 15.70
N GLY A 194 19.11 7.06 16.34
CA GLY A 194 18.29 7.44 17.48
C GLY A 194 17.15 8.44 17.22
N VAL A 195 16.96 8.92 16.00
CA VAL A 195 15.83 9.82 15.67
C VAL A 195 14.52 9.10 15.94
N ASP A 196 13.61 9.70 16.69
CA ASP A 196 12.34 9.11 17.12
C ASP A 196 12.46 7.76 17.86
N GLY A 197 13.66 7.43 18.36
CA GLY A 197 13.86 6.27 19.23
C GLY A 197 13.40 6.52 20.68
N PRO A 198 13.45 5.52 21.56
CA PRO A 198 13.91 4.14 21.32
C PRO A 198 12.89 3.30 20.56
N LEU A 199 13.37 2.42 19.67
CA LEU A 199 12.51 1.52 18.90
C LEU A 199 11.77 0.54 19.84
N PRO A 200 10.43 0.42 19.79
CA PRO A 200 9.68 -0.47 20.64
C PRO A 200 10.03 -1.96 20.43
N GLN A 201 10.12 -2.75 21.51
CA GLN A 201 10.41 -4.18 21.43
C GLN A 201 9.32 -4.92 20.63
N GLY A 202 8.04 -4.52 20.79
CA GLY A 202 6.93 -5.11 20.05
C GLY A 202 7.10 -4.96 18.53
N TRP A 203 7.65 -3.84 18.08
CA TRP A 203 8.01 -3.63 16.67
C TRP A 203 9.07 -4.61 16.19
N ILE A 204 10.19 -4.71 16.92
CA ILE A 204 11.31 -5.61 16.56
C ILE A 204 10.82 -7.07 16.42
N ASP A 205 10.04 -7.53 17.40
CA ASP A 205 9.50 -8.89 17.41
C ASP A 205 8.46 -9.13 16.32
N GLY A 206 7.59 -8.15 16.10
CA GLY A 206 6.56 -8.18 15.07
C GLY A 206 7.15 -8.21 13.67
N GLN A 207 8.11 -7.34 13.38
CA GLN A 207 8.81 -7.29 12.10
C GLN A 207 9.59 -8.58 11.80
N ALA A 208 10.19 -9.18 12.82
CA ALA A 208 10.86 -10.48 12.65
C ALA A 208 9.88 -11.62 12.31
N LYS A 209 8.65 -11.58 12.86
CA LYS A 209 7.60 -12.55 12.51
C LYS A 209 7.10 -12.31 11.08
N LEU A 210 6.88 -11.05 10.72
CA LEU A 210 6.43 -10.64 9.40
C LEU A 210 7.45 -11.04 8.33
N GLN A 211 8.74 -10.76 8.53
CA GLN A 211 9.81 -11.12 7.61
C GLN A 211 9.87 -12.63 7.30
N LYS A 212 9.62 -13.48 8.29
CA LYS A 212 9.55 -14.93 8.05
C LYS A 212 8.41 -15.34 7.11
N ARG A 213 7.28 -14.60 7.16
CA ARG A 213 6.15 -14.85 6.26
C ARG A 213 6.47 -14.34 4.85
N ILE A 214 7.06 -13.14 4.74
CA ILE A 214 7.52 -12.54 3.49
C ILE A 214 8.46 -13.50 2.76
N LEU A 215 9.57 -13.86 3.36
CA LEU A 215 10.58 -14.74 2.76
C LEU A 215 10.02 -16.11 2.36
N ARG A 216 9.14 -16.68 3.17
CA ARG A 216 8.48 -17.95 2.84
C ARG A 216 7.64 -17.84 1.58
N ARG A 217 6.91 -16.72 1.43
CA ARG A 217 6.05 -16.48 0.29
C ARG A 217 6.86 -16.18 -0.97
N GLU A 218 7.86 -15.32 -0.89
CA GLU A 218 8.75 -15.00 -1.99
C GLU A 218 9.45 -16.25 -2.53
N ARG A 219 10.11 -17.02 -1.66
CA ARG A 219 10.75 -18.28 -2.04
C ARG A 219 9.79 -19.30 -2.63
N ARG A 220 8.55 -19.38 -2.11
CA ARG A 220 7.51 -20.26 -2.65
C ARG A 220 7.08 -19.86 -4.07
N LEU A 221 7.11 -18.57 -4.40
CA LEU A 221 6.83 -18.04 -5.73
C LEU A 221 8.07 -17.97 -6.63
N GLY A 222 9.14 -18.67 -6.26
CA GLY A 222 10.36 -18.78 -7.08
C GLY A 222 11.24 -17.54 -7.09
N MET A 223 11.10 -16.66 -6.09
CA MET A 223 11.97 -15.49 -5.95
C MET A 223 13.20 -15.83 -5.10
N THR A 224 14.27 -15.08 -5.32
CA THR A 224 15.53 -15.10 -4.57
C THR A 224 15.66 -13.79 -3.82
N PRO A 225 15.14 -13.69 -2.57
CA PRO A 225 15.17 -12.44 -1.80
C PRO A 225 16.59 -11.95 -1.53
N VAL A 226 16.80 -10.64 -1.59
CA VAL A 226 18.05 -9.98 -1.20
C VAL A 226 18.00 -9.65 0.28
N LEU A 227 18.83 -10.31 1.08
CA LEU A 227 18.93 -10.09 2.52
C LEU A 227 20.04 -9.06 2.83
N PRO A 228 19.98 -8.33 3.96
CA PRO A 228 21.05 -7.41 4.33
C PRO A 228 22.31 -8.15 4.82
N ALA A 229 23.44 -7.45 4.73
CA ALA A 229 24.66 -7.80 5.43
C ALA A 229 25.21 -6.60 6.23
N PHE A 230 26.26 -6.80 7.02
CA PHE A 230 26.86 -5.72 7.77
C PHE A 230 27.66 -4.78 6.86
N ALA A 231 27.33 -3.49 6.92
CA ALA A 231 27.93 -2.45 6.09
C ALA A 231 28.90 -1.53 6.85
N GLY A 232 29.30 -1.86 8.07
CA GLY A 232 30.21 -1.04 8.87
C GLY A 232 29.54 -0.12 9.88
N HIS A 233 28.23 0.06 9.83
CA HIS A 233 27.50 0.90 10.79
C HIS A 233 27.45 0.26 12.17
N VAL A 234 27.97 0.94 13.18
CA VAL A 234 28.10 0.45 14.56
C VAL A 234 27.60 1.45 15.60
N PRO A 235 27.07 1.00 16.73
CA PRO A 235 26.79 1.86 17.87
C PRO A 235 28.05 2.58 18.36
N ALA A 236 27.93 3.86 18.72
CA ALA A 236 29.04 4.71 19.21
C ALA A 236 29.79 4.10 20.41
N GLN A 237 29.08 3.31 21.25
CA GLN A 237 29.65 2.62 22.40
C GLN A 237 30.77 1.64 22.03
N LEU A 238 30.73 1.08 20.79
CA LEU A 238 31.80 0.16 20.35
C LEU A 238 33.16 0.84 20.26
N ALA A 239 33.23 2.12 19.96
CA ALA A 239 34.50 2.87 19.98
C ALA A 239 35.15 2.91 21.38
N THR A 240 34.33 2.88 22.43
CA THR A 240 34.82 2.81 23.81
C THR A 240 35.18 1.36 24.21
N LEU A 241 34.39 0.39 23.76
CA LEU A 241 34.61 -1.03 24.08
C LEU A 241 35.77 -1.64 23.32
N PHE A 242 36.09 -1.09 22.14
CA PHE A 242 37.19 -1.52 21.26
C PHE A 242 38.03 -0.32 20.85
N PRO A 243 38.82 0.26 21.76
CA PRO A 243 39.58 1.48 21.52
C PRO A 243 40.65 1.38 20.43
N ASP A 244 41.11 0.15 20.14
CA ASP A 244 42.09 -0.11 19.09
C ASP A 244 41.47 -0.35 17.71
N ALA A 245 40.10 -0.40 17.59
CA ALA A 245 39.43 -0.63 16.34
C ALA A 245 39.29 0.68 15.52
N GLU A 246 39.33 0.52 14.20
CA GLU A 246 39.16 1.66 13.27
C GLU A 246 37.68 2.11 13.21
N ILE A 247 37.14 2.64 14.32
CA ILE A 247 35.77 3.14 14.43
C ILE A 247 35.84 4.67 14.42
N THR A 248 35.20 5.29 13.43
CA THR A 248 35.19 6.74 13.24
C THR A 248 33.77 7.28 13.06
N PRO A 249 33.48 8.51 13.51
CA PRO A 249 32.22 9.15 13.21
C PRO A 249 32.17 9.51 11.72
N VAL A 250 31.00 9.30 11.08
CA VAL A 250 30.79 9.73 9.69
C VAL A 250 30.40 11.22 9.60
N SER A 251 30.32 11.76 8.39
CA SER A 251 29.78 13.10 8.15
C SER A 251 28.35 13.25 8.67
N LEU A 252 27.97 14.45 9.12
CA LEU A 252 26.57 14.71 9.50
C LEU A 252 25.67 14.69 8.26
N TRP A 253 24.52 14.07 8.40
CA TRP A 253 23.59 13.87 7.30
C TRP A 253 22.28 14.64 7.51
N GLY A 254 21.66 15.10 6.42
CA GLY A 254 20.30 15.60 6.38
C GLY A 254 19.97 16.82 7.25
N GLY A 255 20.99 17.49 7.84
CA GLY A 255 20.81 18.61 8.77
C GLY A 255 20.65 18.20 10.24
N PHE A 256 20.77 16.89 10.55
CA PHE A 256 20.78 16.39 11.92
C PHE A 256 22.09 16.76 12.66
N GLY A 257 22.03 16.86 13.99
CA GLY A 257 23.15 17.23 14.84
C GLY A 257 23.99 16.05 15.32
N GLU A 258 25.00 16.35 16.14
CA GLU A 258 25.93 15.34 16.69
C GLU A 258 25.25 14.21 17.50
N ALA A 259 24.07 14.47 18.07
CA ALA A 259 23.32 13.46 18.82
C ALA A 259 22.82 12.29 17.93
N ASN A 260 22.67 12.54 16.62
CA ASN A 260 22.16 11.58 15.66
C ASN A 260 23.25 11.07 14.69
N ARG A 261 24.52 11.38 15.01
CA ARG A 261 25.66 11.05 14.16
C ARG A 261 25.98 9.56 14.22
N CYS A 262 26.10 8.93 13.05
CA CYS A 262 26.49 7.54 12.92
C CYS A 262 27.99 7.33 13.07
N TRP A 263 28.37 6.09 13.37
CA TRP A 263 29.74 5.63 13.51
C TRP A 263 30.01 4.46 12.57
N PHE A 264 31.18 4.44 11.97
CA PHE A 264 31.57 3.51 10.95
C PHE A 264 32.84 2.75 11.36
N LEU A 265 32.78 1.43 11.25
CA LEU A 265 33.91 0.52 11.42
C LEU A 265 34.49 0.15 10.06
N SER A 266 35.77 0.39 9.84
CA SER A 266 36.45 0.08 8.58
C SER A 266 36.40 -1.42 8.25
N PRO A 267 36.10 -1.82 7.00
CA PRO A 267 36.20 -3.21 6.57
C PRO A 267 37.60 -3.81 6.68
N THR A 268 38.63 -2.99 6.76
CA THR A 268 40.03 -3.40 6.95
C THR A 268 40.37 -3.80 8.39
N ASP A 269 39.50 -3.45 9.34
CA ASP A 269 39.67 -3.84 10.75
C ASP A 269 39.22 -5.28 11.00
N PRO A 270 39.96 -6.10 11.76
CA PRO A 270 39.56 -7.47 12.08
C PRO A 270 38.20 -7.59 12.80
N LEU A 271 37.77 -6.56 13.52
CA LEU A 271 36.49 -6.54 14.21
C LEU A 271 35.33 -6.56 13.20
N TYR A 272 35.49 -5.94 12.02
CA TYR A 272 34.50 -5.95 10.97
C TYR A 272 34.13 -7.38 10.54
N ALA A 273 35.13 -8.20 10.18
CA ALA A 273 34.90 -9.59 9.76
C ALA A 273 34.26 -10.42 10.87
N ARG A 274 34.60 -10.14 12.14
CA ARG A 274 33.96 -10.80 13.29
C ARG A 274 32.48 -10.44 13.42
N ILE A 275 32.14 -9.16 13.32
CA ILE A 275 30.72 -8.69 13.37
C ILE A 275 29.96 -9.23 12.17
N GLN A 276 30.53 -9.19 10.97
CA GLN A 276 29.91 -9.76 9.77
C GLN A 276 29.54 -11.22 9.94
N LYS A 277 30.49 -12.02 10.49
CA LYS A 277 30.24 -13.45 10.78
C LYS A 277 29.11 -13.62 11.78
N ASP A 278 29.10 -12.84 12.85
CA ASP A 278 28.04 -12.89 13.87
C ASP A 278 26.70 -12.51 13.30
N PHE A 279 26.66 -11.50 12.43
CA PHE A 279 25.44 -11.02 11.76
C PHE A 279 24.90 -12.11 10.83
N LEU A 280 25.68 -12.56 9.84
CA LEU A 280 25.23 -13.54 8.86
C LEU A 280 24.84 -14.88 9.48
N THR A 281 25.60 -15.35 10.49
CA THR A 281 25.25 -16.57 11.23
C THR A 281 23.91 -16.42 11.96
N THR A 282 23.67 -15.26 12.57
CA THR A 282 22.42 -14.97 13.28
C THR A 282 21.25 -14.82 12.31
N GLN A 283 21.44 -14.10 11.20
CA GLN A 283 20.45 -13.92 10.15
C GLN A 283 20.06 -15.26 9.51
N THR A 284 21.03 -16.07 9.13
CA THR A 284 20.79 -17.40 8.54
C THR A 284 19.96 -18.28 9.49
N LYS A 285 20.24 -18.22 10.78
CA LYS A 285 19.45 -18.95 11.78
C LYS A 285 18.01 -18.47 11.90
N LEU A 286 17.76 -17.15 11.74
CA LEU A 286 16.42 -16.55 11.86
C LEU A 286 15.61 -16.66 10.58
N PHE A 287 16.23 -16.43 9.43
CA PHE A 287 15.59 -16.16 8.15
C PHE A 287 16.03 -17.07 6.99
N GLY A 288 17.10 -17.87 7.19
CA GLY A 288 17.75 -18.59 6.10
C GLY A 288 18.69 -17.71 5.29
N THR A 289 19.13 -18.21 4.15
CA THR A 289 19.91 -17.45 3.17
C THR A 289 19.50 -17.81 1.76
N ASP A 290 19.64 -16.85 0.83
CA ASP A 290 19.48 -16.99 -0.60
C ASP A 290 20.79 -16.60 -1.32
N HIS A 291 21.87 -16.45 -0.56
CA HIS A 291 23.24 -16.14 -1.00
C HIS A 291 23.42 -14.79 -1.67
N ILE A 292 22.41 -13.90 -1.68
CA ILE A 292 22.51 -12.54 -2.18
C ILE A 292 22.33 -11.57 -1.03
N TYR A 293 23.32 -10.69 -0.84
CA TYR A 293 23.36 -9.78 0.30
C TYR A 293 23.48 -8.33 -0.16
N GLY A 294 22.49 -7.50 0.19
CA GLY A 294 22.49 -6.06 -0.05
C GLY A 294 23.18 -5.33 1.10
N PHE A 295 24.23 -4.60 0.82
CA PHE A 295 24.87 -3.70 1.78
C PHE A 295 25.69 -2.63 1.06
N ASP A 296 25.71 -1.43 1.64
CA ASP A 296 26.32 -0.24 1.05
C ASP A 296 27.16 0.45 2.10
N LEU A 297 28.45 0.62 1.85
CA LEU A 297 29.39 1.13 2.84
C LEU A 297 29.28 2.64 3.02
N PHE A 298 29.03 3.39 1.93
CA PHE A 298 29.11 4.85 1.87
C PHE A 298 27.89 5.48 1.21
N ASN A 299 26.68 5.13 1.65
CA ASN A 299 25.47 5.73 1.09
C ASN A 299 25.26 7.15 1.65
N GLU A 300 25.55 8.18 0.84
CA GLU A 300 25.48 9.61 1.18
C GLU A 300 26.34 10.01 2.41
N VAL A 301 27.38 9.26 2.70
CA VAL A 301 28.39 9.56 3.74
C VAL A 301 29.79 9.43 3.15
N ASP A 302 30.73 10.17 3.72
CA ASP A 302 32.11 10.17 3.22
C ASP A 302 32.83 8.88 3.54
N SER A 303 33.64 8.40 2.58
CA SER A 303 34.64 7.38 2.83
C SER A 303 35.75 7.92 3.75
N PRO A 304 36.37 7.08 4.59
CA PRO A 304 37.54 7.48 5.39
C PRO A 304 38.71 8.00 4.52
N SER A 305 38.81 7.55 3.30
CA SER A 305 39.82 7.99 2.31
C SER A 305 39.27 7.86 0.91
N TRP A 306 39.67 8.78 0.05
CA TRP A 306 39.36 8.76 -1.40
C TRP A 306 40.55 8.30 -2.24
N ASP A 307 41.59 7.76 -1.58
CA ASP A 307 42.71 7.12 -2.27
C ASP A 307 42.25 5.80 -2.92
N PRO A 308 42.55 5.57 -4.22
CA PRO A 308 42.10 4.37 -4.94
C PRO A 308 42.57 3.05 -4.31
N GLU A 309 43.80 3.01 -3.75
CA GLU A 309 44.32 1.78 -3.10
C GLU A 309 43.56 1.48 -1.82
N THR A 310 43.20 2.49 -1.05
CA THR A 310 42.38 2.35 0.17
C THR A 310 40.95 1.90 -0.18
N LEU A 311 40.33 2.51 -1.20
CA LEU A 311 39.00 2.10 -1.67
C LEU A 311 39.02 0.64 -2.18
N ALA A 312 40.06 0.23 -2.88
CA ALA A 312 40.25 -1.15 -3.32
C ALA A 312 40.39 -2.12 -2.13
N ALA A 313 41.15 -1.72 -1.11
CA ALA A 313 41.28 -2.53 0.13
C ALA A 313 39.93 -2.68 0.84
N ILE A 314 39.18 -1.58 0.99
CA ILE A 314 37.85 -1.57 1.60
C ILE A 314 36.91 -2.51 0.85
N GLY A 315 36.78 -2.35 -0.49
CA GLY A 315 35.88 -3.20 -1.30
C GLY A 315 36.23 -4.68 -1.20
N ARG A 316 37.53 -4.99 -1.27
CA ARG A 316 38.03 -6.38 -1.17
C ARG A 316 37.71 -7.01 0.20
N GLU A 317 38.03 -6.33 1.31
CA GLU A 317 37.83 -6.87 2.66
C GLU A 317 36.34 -6.94 3.01
N ALA A 318 35.53 -5.98 2.56
CA ALA A 318 34.08 -6.03 2.73
C ALA A 318 33.48 -7.29 2.06
N TYR A 319 33.78 -7.53 0.78
CA TYR A 319 33.31 -8.75 0.11
C TYR A 319 33.88 -10.01 0.75
N LYS A 320 35.19 -10.01 1.04
CA LYS A 320 35.83 -11.16 1.67
C LYS A 320 35.16 -11.55 2.98
N SER A 321 34.77 -10.58 3.81
CA SER A 321 34.11 -10.85 5.10
C SER A 321 32.78 -11.59 4.97
N VAL A 322 32.05 -11.36 3.88
CA VAL A 322 30.82 -12.08 3.54
C VAL A 322 31.14 -13.46 2.97
N ALA A 323 32.08 -13.54 2.02
CA ALA A 323 32.47 -14.78 1.35
C ALA A 323 33.12 -15.80 2.28
N ASP A 324 33.83 -15.35 3.33
CA ASP A 324 34.41 -16.23 4.38
C ASP A 324 33.33 -16.96 5.21
N VAL A 325 32.11 -16.40 5.27
CA VAL A 325 30.94 -16.99 5.97
C VAL A 325 30.08 -17.78 5.00
N ASP A 326 29.84 -17.24 3.83
CA ASP A 326 29.04 -17.85 2.75
C ASP A 326 29.83 -17.86 1.44
N PRO A 327 30.49 -18.98 1.10
CA PRO A 327 31.28 -19.07 -0.14
C PRO A 327 30.50 -18.86 -1.44
N ASN A 328 29.16 -18.97 -1.39
CA ASN A 328 28.27 -18.72 -2.54
C ASN A 328 27.82 -17.27 -2.61
N ALA A 329 28.23 -16.43 -1.68
CA ALA A 329 27.75 -15.06 -1.58
C ALA A 329 27.93 -14.26 -2.86
N GLU A 330 26.91 -13.49 -3.17
CA GLU A 330 26.90 -12.39 -4.11
C GLU A 330 26.59 -11.11 -3.35
N TRP A 331 27.35 -10.07 -3.62
CA TRP A 331 27.13 -8.72 -3.09
C TRP A 331 26.24 -7.92 -4.03
N LEU A 332 25.12 -7.41 -3.55
CA LEU A 332 24.30 -6.44 -4.27
C LEU A 332 24.61 -5.04 -3.72
N GLN A 333 25.18 -4.18 -4.58
CA GLN A 333 25.61 -2.83 -4.26
C GLN A 333 24.66 -1.80 -4.87
N MET A 334 24.16 -0.83 -4.10
CA MET A 334 23.49 0.34 -4.68
C MET A 334 24.48 1.21 -5.45
N GLY A 335 24.16 1.53 -6.69
CA GLY A 335 24.92 2.46 -7.51
C GLY A 335 24.62 3.93 -7.20
N TRP A 336 23.72 4.23 -6.26
CA TRP A 336 23.36 5.60 -5.86
C TRP A 336 24.56 6.43 -5.44
N MET A 337 25.47 5.88 -4.66
CA MET A 337 26.68 6.55 -4.21
C MET A 337 27.54 7.07 -5.39
N PHE A 338 27.63 6.31 -6.48
CA PHE A 338 28.38 6.69 -7.68
C PHE A 338 27.69 7.81 -8.47
N HIS A 339 26.37 7.96 -8.31
CA HIS A 339 25.59 9.07 -8.85
C HIS A 339 25.63 10.30 -7.95
N TYR A 340 25.42 10.11 -6.65
CA TYR A 340 25.27 11.19 -5.67
C TYR A 340 26.54 12.02 -5.48
N ASP A 341 27.67 11.36 -5.29
CA ASP A 341 28.95 12.03 -5.02
C ASP A 341 29.99 11.80 -6.13
N ARG A 342 29.68 12.29 -7.33
CA ARG A 342 30.58 12.19 -8.49
C ARG A 342 31.91 12.93 -8.32
N LYS A 343 32.00 13.85 -7.38
CA LYS A 343 33.23 14.57 -7.11
C LYS A 343 34.31 13.62 -6.56
N HIS A 344 33.90 12.69 -5.72
CA HIS A 344 34.79 11.74 -5.07
C HIS A 344 34.77 10.37 -5.75
N TRP A 345 33.60 9.89 -6.19
CA TRP A 345 33.47 8.68 -6.98
C TRP A 345 33.80 8.94 -8.44
N THR A 346 35.06 9.32 -8.70
CA THR A 346 35.58 9.44 -10.06
C THR A 346 35.59 8.05 -10.73
N PRO A 347 35.63 7.97 -12.08
CA PRO A 347 35.75 6.69 -12.78
C PRO A 347 36.92 5.83 -12.28
N GLU A 348 38.05 6.44 -11.89
CA GLU A 348 39.21 5.77 -11.32
C GLU A 348 38.86 5.12 -9.96
N ASN A 349 38.22 5.88 -9.08
CA ASN A 349 37.83 5.39 -7.75
C ASN A 349 36.78 4.30 -7.84
N VAL A 350 35.77 4.45 -8.68
CA VAL A 350 34.76 3.41 -8.94
C VAL A 350 35.45 2.14 -9.46
N LYS A 351 36.38 2.29 -10.42
CA LYS A 351 37.13 1.16 -10.97
C LYS A 351 37.95 0.44 -9.91
N ALA A 352 38.73 1.19 -9.12
CA ALA A 352 39.55 0.60 -8.06
C ALA A 352 38.70 -0.17 -7.04
N TYR A 353 37.59 0.40 -6.62
CA TYR A 353 36.67 -0.21 -5.65
C TYR A 353 36.03 -1.49 -6.20
N LEU A 354 35.45 -1.45 -7.41
CA LEU A 354 34.71 -2.58 -7.98
C LEU A 354 35.63 -3.71 -8.47
N GLN A 355 36.78 -3.39 -9.07
CA GLN A 355 37.71 -4.40 -9.56
C GLN A 355 38.51 -5.11 -8.44
N ALA A 356 38.45 -4.59 -7.20
CA ALA A 356 39.00 -5.28 -6.03
C ALA A 356 38.16 -6.49 -5.58
N VAL A 357 36.91 -6.56 -6.04
CA VAL A 357 36.01 -7.70 -5.80
C VAL A 357 36.14 -8.67 -6.98
N PRO A 358 36.17 -10.00 -6.76
CA PRO A 358 36.23 -10.97 -7.84
C PRO A 358 35.09 -10.77 -8.85
N GLN A 359 35.42 -10.96 -10.15
CA GLN A 359 34.49 -10.79 -11.24
C GLN A 359 33.19 -11.60 -11.03
N GLY A 360 32.05 -10.94 -11.20
CA GLY A 360 30.73 -11.54 -11.07
C GLY A 360 30.26 -11.77 -9.64
N LYS A 361 31.00 -11.26 -8.63
CA LYS A 361 30.69 -11.41 -7.22
C LYS A 361 30.07 -10.16 -6.59
N VAL A 362 30.09 -9.04 -7.29
CA VAL A 362 29.30 -7.85 -6.94
C VAL A 362 28.41 -7.50 -8.14
N THR A 363 27.13 -7.32 -7.87
CA THR A 363 26.13 -6.81 -8.83
C THR A 363 25.74 -5.42 -8.43
N ILE A 364 25.76 -4.49 -9.37
CA ILE A 364 25.44 -3.09 -9.11
C ILE A 364 24.00 -2.79 -9.54
N LEU A 365 23.22 -2.17 -8.67
CA LEU A 365 21.97 -1.53 -9.07
C LEU A 365 22.30 -0.16 -9.67
N ASP A 366 22.14 0.02 -10.98
CA ASP A 366 22.26 1.33 -11.59
C ASP A 366 20.99 2.14 -11.31
N TYR A 367 21.04 2.94 -10.27
CA TYR A 367 19.93 3.29 -9.40
C TYR A 367 18.97 4.33 -9.94
N TYR A 368 19.41 5.24 -10.81
CA TYR A 368 18.64 6.40 -11.27
C TYR A 368 18.82 6.62 -12.78
N THR A 369 18.48 5.59 -13.54
CA THR A 369 18.78 5.53 -14.98
C THR A 369 17.97 6.53 -15.81
N GLU A 370 16.77 6.91 -15.36
CA GLU A 370 15.97 7.94 -16.03
C GLU A 370 16.60 9.34 -15.97
N HIS A 371 17.56 9.57 -15.05
CA HIS A 371 18.32 10.81 -14.99
C HIS A 371 19.73 10.63 -15.51
N THR A 372 20.50 9.75 -14.88
CA THR A 372 21.89 9.51 -15.23
C THR A 372 22.23 8.02 -15.08
N PRO A 373 22.22 7.27 -16.17
CA PRO A 373 22.70 5.89 -16.14
C PRO A 373 24.23 5.88 -15.94
N VAL A 374 24.67 5.35 -14.78
CA VAL A 374 26.09 5.33 -14.37
C VAL A 374 26.88 4.33 -15.23
N TRP A 375 26.25 3.28 -15.73
CA TRP A 375 26.88 2.31 -16.62
C TRP A 375 27.53 2.96 -17.84
N THR A 376 26.96 4.07 -18.36
CA THR A 376 27.48 4.78 -19.52
C THR A 376 28.80 5.52 -19.28
N ILE A 377 29.11 5.85 -18.03
CA ILE A 377 30.32 6.59 -17.64
C ILE A 377 31.35 5.72 -16.93
N THR A 378 31.04 4.44 -16.71
CA THR A 378 31.88 3.47 -16.00
C THR A 378 32.24 2.25 -16.85
N ASP A 379 32.13 2.34 -18.18
CA ASP A 379 32.36 1.21 -19.07
C ASP A 379 31.64 -0.05 -18.60
N SER A 380 30.32 0.05 -18.43
CA SER A 380 29.44 -0.99 -17.87
C SER A 380 29.98 -1.57 -16.55
N PHE A 381 30.31 -0.68 -15.60
CA PHE A 381 30.86 -1.02 -14.29
C PHE A 381 32.11 -1.89 -14.34
N TYR A 382 32.95 -1.63 -15.37
CA TYR A 382 34.22 -2.33 -15.59
C TYR A 382 34.09 -3.86 -15.64
N GLY A 383 32.95 -4.31 -16.20
CA GLY A 383 32.64 -5.73 -16.39
C GLY A 383 31.98 -6.42 -15.21
N GLN A 384 31.75 -5.77 -14.10
CA GLN A 384 30.90 -6.35 -13.05
C GLN A 384 29.41 -6.36 -13.53
N PRO A 385 28.61 -7.36 -13.18
CA PRO A 385 27.20 -7.38 -13.55
C PRO A 385 26.44 -6.20 -12.95
N TYR A 386 25.46 -5.70 -13.69
CA TYR A 386 24.59 -4.63 -13.19
C TYR A 386 23.15 -4.86 -13.60
N ILE A 387 22.23 -4.24 -12.83
CA ILE A 387 20.79 -4.21 -13.07
C ILE A 387 20.43 -2.77 -13.40
N PHE A 388 19.82 -2.55 -14.57
CA PHE A 388 19.25 -1.26 -14.94
C PHE A 388 18.02 -0.99 -14.10
N CYS A 389 18.01 0.11 -13.34
CA CYS A 389 16.95 0.41 -12.38
C CYS A 389 16.32 1.78 -12.61
N TYR A 390 15.00 1.78 -12.77
CA TYR A 390 14.15 2.96 -12.77
C TYR A 390 13.77 3.34 -11.34
N LEU A 391 14.05 4.58 -10.92
CA LEU A 391 13.70 5.07 -9.59
C LEU A 391 12.29 5.66 -9.56
N GLY A 392 12.00 6.60 -10.40
CA GLY A 392 10.68 7.14 -10.69
C GLY A 392 10.04 8.02 -9.63
N ASN A 393 10.22 7.71 -8.33
CA ASN A 393 9.58 8.45 -7.24
C ASN A 393 10.55 8.69 -6.08
N PHE A 394 10.60 9.94 -5.61
CA PHE A 394 11.37 10.38 -4.44
C PHE A 394 10.42 10.71 -3.29
N GLY A 395 10.75 10.28 -2.08
CA GLY A 395 10.01 10.60 -0.86
C GLY A 395 8.56 10.09 -0.82
N GLY A 396 8.12 9.38 -1.83
CA GLY A 396 6.72 9.00 -2.00
C GLY A 396 5.82 10.16 -2.43
N ASN A 397 6.36 11.26 -2.98
CA ASN A 397 5.56 12.40 -3.40
C ASN A 397 4.60 12.08 -4.56
N THR A 398 3.53 12.90 -4.64
CA THR A 398 2.35 12.62 -5.47
C THR A 398 2.35 13.42 -6.76
N ARG A 399 3.47 13.43 -7.49
CA ARG A 399 3.57 14.16 -8.75
C ARG A 399 3.55 13.22 -9.95
N LEU A 400 2.83 13.61 -11.01
CA LEU A 400 2.91 12.93 -12.31
C LEU A 400 4.28 13.20 -12.93
N ALA A 401 5.09 12.17 -13.07
CA ALA A 401 6.43 12.25 -13.62
C ALA A 401 6.88 10.90 -14.20
N GLY A 402 7.86 10.96 -15.11
CA GLY A 402 8.46 9.82 -15.75
C GLY A 402 8.81 10.17 -17.21
N PRO A 403 10.05 9.98 -17.67
CA PRO A 403 10.43 10.28 -19.05
C PRO A 403 10.18 9.06 -19.93
N PHE A 404 8.91 8.69 -20.14
CA PHE A 404 8.51 7.40 -20.71
C PHE A 404 9.28 7.01 -21.96
N ARG A 405 9.27 7.86 -23.02
CA ARG A 405 9.93 7.54 -24.29
C ARG A 405 11.44 7.44 -24.16
N ARG A 406 12.03 8.30 -23.32
CA ARG A 406 13.48 8.27 -23.06
C ARG A 406 13.86 7.02 -22.27
N GLU A 407 13.04 6.63 -21.32
CA GLU A 407 13.28 5.43 -20.51
C GLU A 407 13.18 4.16 -21.34
N SER A 408 12.21 4.08 -22.25
CA SER A 408 12.10 3.00 -23.23
C SER A 408 13.37 2.85 -24.07
N ALA A 409 13.90 3.95 -24.59
CA ALA A 409 15.14 3.95 -25.36
C ALA A 409 16.34 3.50 -24.51
N ARG A 410 16.47 4.02 -23.28
CA ARG A 410 17.57 3.68 -22.36
C ARG A 410 17.57 2.22 -21.93
N ILE A 411 16.40 1.63 -21.70
CA ILE A 411 16.28 0.20 -21.43
C ILE A 411 16.79 -0.60 -22.62
N THR A 412 16.41 -0.20 -23.84
CA THR A 412 16.88 -0.86 -25.05
C THR A 412 18.40 -0.77 -25.19
N ASP A 413 18.97 0.41 -25.00
CA ASP A 413 20.43 0.64 -25.06
C ASP A 413 21.16 -0.21 -24.00
N ALA A 414 20.65 -0.27 -22.77
CA ALA A 414 21.24 -1.07 -21.70
C ALA A 414 21.23 -2.57 -22.00
N LEU A 415 20.15 -3.07 -22.62
CA LEU A 415 20.02 -4.49 -22.98
C LEU A 415 20.87 -4.88 -24.20
N THR A 416 20.99 -3.99 -25.21
CA THR A 416 21.71 -4.29 -26.46
C THR A 416 23.19 -3.97 -26.38
N ASP A 417 23.53 -2.76 -25.94
CA ASP A 417 24.90 -2.23 -25.97
C ASP A 417 25.57 -2.24 -24.59
N GLY A 418 24.77 -2.05 -23.52
CA GLY A 418 25.26 -1.93 -22.14
C GLY A 418 25.57 -3.26 -21.46
N GLY A 419 25.02 -4.37 -21.95
CA GLY A 419 25.22 -5.68 -21.35
C GLY A 419 24.55 -5.82 -19.97
N ALA A 420 23.41 -5.14 -19.75
CA ALA A 420 22.68 -5.23 -18.48
C ALA A 420 22.30 -6.67 -18.16
N GLY A 421 22.69 -7.15 -16.98
CA GLY A 421 22.35 -8.48 -16.44
C GLY A 421 20.97 -8.54 -15.80
N GLY A 422 20.24 -7.42 -15.73
CA GLY A 422 18.92 -7.34 -15.14
C GLY A 422 18.20 -6.03 -15.43
N ILE A 423 16.90 -6.02 -15.15
CA ILE A 423 16.02 -4.85 -15.12
C ILE A 423 15.33 -4.79 -13.77
N GLY A 424 15.14 -3.58 -13.23
CA GLY A 424 14.48 -3.40 -11.95
C GLY A 424 13.95 -2.00 -11.73
N CYS A 425 13.34 -1.84 -10.55
CA CYS A 425 12.86 -0.56 -10.06
C CYS A 425 13.34 -0.33 -8.62
N THR A 426 13.91 0.83 -8.38
CA THR A 426 14.46 1.26 -7.08
C THR A 426 13.67 2.44 -6.52
N LEU A 427 12.35 2.37 -6.60
CA LEU A 427 11.43 3.42 -6.20
C LEU A 427 11.50 3.70 -4.68
N GLU A 428 11.36 4.97 -4.28
CA GLU A 428 11.24 5.31 -2.86
C GLU A 428 9.80 5.20 -2.35
N GLY A 429 8.79 5.31 -3.23
CA GLY A 429 7.40 5.15 -2.85
C GLY A 429 6.50 4.77 -4.00
N PHE A 430 5.30 4.29 -3.64
CA PHE A 430 4.34 3.75 -4.59
C PHE A 430 3.23 4.74 -4.99
N GLY A 431 3.10 5.85 -4.35
CA GLY A 431 1.88 6.66 -4.34
C GLY A 431 1.27 6.98 -5.71
N ILE A 432 2.06 6.99 -6.78
CA ILE A 432 1.63 7.48 -8.10
C ILE A 432 2.57 6.94 -9.21
N ASN A 433 2.17 7.11 -10.47
CA ASN A 433 2.95 6.66 -11.64
C ASN A 433 3.18 5.13 -11.70
N ARG A 434 2.29 4.33 -11.12
CA ARG A 434 2.43 2.86 -10.99
C ARG A 434 2.67 2.16 -12.32
N TRP A 435 2.03 2.60 -13.41
CA TRP A 435 2.16 2.00 -14.73
C TRP A 435 3.57 2.11 -15.32
N MET A 436 4.37 3.09 -14.88
CA MET A 436 5.77 3.20 -15.27
C MET A 436 6.59 2.03 -14.74
N TYR A 437 6.36 1.59 -13.51
CA TYR A 437 7.03 0.40 -12.95
C TYR A 437 6.61 -0.88 -13.67
N GLU A 438 5.33 -0.99 -14.01
CA GLU A 438 4.83 -2.12 -14.80
C GLU A 438 5.46 -2.16 -16.19
N TYR A 439 5.57 -1.00 -16.83
CA TYR A 439 6.24 -0.87 -18.12
C TYR A 439 7.69 -1.34 -18.03
N VAL A 440 8.48 -0.80 -17.11
CA VAL A 440 9.91 -1.15 -16.96
C VAL A 440 10.08 -2.65 -16.71
N LEU A 441 9.32 -3.24 -15.80
CA LEU A 441 9.38 -4.68 -15.52
C LEU A 441 8.95 -5.54 -16.70
N SER A 442 7.99 -5.08 -17.52
CA SER A 442 7.56 -5.79 -18.73
C SER A 442 8.68 -5.93 -19.74
N ARG A 443 9.61 -4.95 -19.79
CA ARG A 443 10.76 -4.96 -20.72
C ARG A 443 11.79 -6.06 -20.42
N ALA A 444 11.75 -6.65 -19.22
CA ALA A 444 12.54 -7.83 -18.90
C ALA A 444 12.08 -9.10 -19.62
N TRP A 445 10.86 -9.08 -20.18
CA TRP A 445 10.25 -10.22 -20.85
C TRP A 445 9.99 -10.00 -22.33
N ASP A 446 9.72 -8.77 -22.73
CA ASP A 446 9.29 -8.47 -24.10
C ASP A 446 9.74 -7.05 -24.52
N THR A 447 10.63 -6.98 -25.50
CA THR A 447 10.99 -5.74 -26.19
C THR A 447 10.39 -5.65 -27.60
N GLY A 448 9.70 -6.69 -28.05
CA GLY A 448 9.08 -6.73 -29.39
C GLY A 448 7.76 -5.96 -29.47
N THR A 449 7.02 -5.87 -28.36
CA THR A 449 5.81 -5.04 -28.29
C THR A 449 6.21 -3.56 -28.32
N SER A 450 5.70 -2.82 -29.30
CA SER A 450 5.95 -1.37 -29.39
C SER A 450 5.35 -0.62 -28.20
N ASP A 451 5.94 0.52 -27.87
CA ASP A 451 5.45 1.39 -26.80
C ASP A 451 3.97 1.76 -26.99
N ASP A 452 3.58 2.11 -28.21
CA ASP A 452 2.19 2.50 -28.50
C ASP A 452 1.22 1.31 -28.33
N ALA A 453 1.62 0.10 -28.67
CA ALA A 453 0.82 -1.10 -28.44
C ALA A 453 0.69 -1.42 -26.95
N TRP A 454 1.77 -1.22 -26.18
CA TRP A 454 1.74 -1.39 -24.73
C TRP A 454 0.81 -0.36 -24.06
N LEU A 455 0.88 0.92 -24.46
CA LEU A 455 0.02 1.98 -23.97
C LEU A 455 -1.46 1.76 -24.35
N SER A 456 -1.73 1.22 -25.53
CA SER A 456 -3.10 0.83 -25.91
C SER A 456 -3.64 -0.33 -25.06
N ALA A 457 -2.77 -1.25 -24.64
CA ALA A 457 -3.16 -2.28 -23.67
C ALA A 457 -3.42 -1.69 -22.28
N LEU A 458 -2.67 -0.65 -21.90
CA LEU A 458 -2.91 0.09 -20.67
C LEU A 458 -4.25 0.81 -20.68
N ASP A 459 -4.65 1.45 -21.80
CA ASP A 459 -5.98 2.06 -21.95
C ASP A 459 -7.09 1.06 -21.64
N ARG A 460 -6.98 -0.17 -22.16
CA ARG A 460 -7.98 -1.22 -21.89
C ARG A 460 -8.02 -1.63 -20.43
N ARG A 461 -6.85 -1.83 -19.79
CA ARG A 461 -6.75 -2.23 -18.38
C ARG A 461 -7.28 -1.14 -17.44
N HIS A 462 -7.04 0.11 -17.76
CA HIS A 462 -7.45 1.25 -16.95
C HIS A 462 -8.84 1.78 -17.28
N HIS A 463 -9.52 1.17 -18.26
CA HIS A 463 -10.82 1.63 -18.74
C HIS A 463 -10.82 3.11 -19.15
N SER A 464 -9.71 3.57 -19.72
CA SER A 464 -9.53 4.94 -20.19
C SER A 464 -9.89 5.08 -21.68
N PRO A 465 -10.10 6.30 -22.21
CA PRO A 465 -10.37 6.50 -23.62
C PRO A 465 -9.22 5.99 -24.50
N ASP A 466 -9.54 5.45 -25.67
CA ASP A 466 -8.52 4.98 -26.62
C ASP A 466 -7.46 6.04 -26.91
N GLY A 467 -6.18 5.68 -26.77
CA GLY A 467 -5.03 6.56 -26.97
C GLY A 467 -4.81 7.57 -25.83
N PHE A 468 -5.49 7.44 -24.70
CA PHE A 468 -5.32 8.33 -23.56
C PHE A 468 -3.91 8.25 -22.98
N TRP A 469 -3.44 7.05 -22.67
CA TRP A 469 -2.10 6.87 -22.09
C TRP A 469 -0.98 7.18 -23.10
N LYS A 470 -1.22 7.01 -24.39
CA LYS A 470 -0.29 7.49 -25.40
C LYS A 470 -0.14 9.01 -25.36
N ASP A 471 -1.25 9.74 -25.32
CA ASP A 471 -1.23 11.20 -25.23
C ASP A 471 -0.57 11.68 -23.92
N MET A 472 -0.85 11.00 -22.79
CA MET A 472 -0.18 11.27 -21.52
C MET A 472 1.34 11.02 -21.59
N ALA A 473 1.77 9.92 -22.18
CA ALA A 473 3.19 9.58 -22.36
C ALA A 473 3.93 10.59 -23.24
N ASP A 474 3.29 11.06 -24.32
CA ASP A 474 3.89 11.96 -25.29
C ASP A 474 3.86 13.44 -24.88
N SER A 475 2.99 13.84 -23.93
CA SER A 475 2.79 15.24 -23.58
C SER A 475 2.95 15.58 -22.10
N VAL A 476 2.85 14.61 -21.18
CA VAL A 476 2.94 14.84 -19.72
C VAL A 476 4.17 14.14 -19.12
N TYR A 477 4.41 12.88 -19.48
CA TYR A 477 5.48 12.06 -18.94
C TYR A 477 6.79 12.28 -19.70
N LEU A 478 7.33 13.51 -19.60
CA LEU A 478 8.50 13.99 -20.34
C LEU A 478 9.77 14.13 -19.49
N ARG A 479 9.65 14.25 -18.17
CA ARG A 479 10.77 14.41 -17.22
C ARG A 479 10.70 13.39 -16.10
N GLY A 480 11.88 12.97 -15.63
CA GLY A 480 12.06 12.18 -14.44
C GLY A 480 11.55 12.91 -13.19
N SER A 481 11.20 12.14 -12.17
CA SER A 481 10.82 12.65 -10.87
C SER A 481 12.04 13.21 -10.12
N SER A 482 11.75 14.03 -9.14
CA SER A 482 12.68 14.50 -8.12
C SER A 482 11.90 14.65 -6.81
N SER A 483 12.51 15.21 -5.76
CA SER A 483 11.82 15.53 -4.51
C SER A 483 10.79 16.66 -4.63
N GLU A 484 10.57 17.19 -5.83
CA GLU A 484 9.58 18.23 -6.10
C GLU A 484 8.14 17.68 -6.00
N GLY A 485 7.28 18.44 -5.34
CA GLY A 485 5.83 18.24 -5.33
C GLY A 485 5.10 19.34 -6.10
N VAL A 486 3.79 19.45 -5.88
CA VAL A 486 3.02 20.63 -6.29
C VAL A 486 3.20 21.76 -5.28
N LEU A 487 3.11 23.01 -5.72
CA LEU A 487 3.30 24.19 -4.86
C LEU A 487 2.38 24.20 -3.62
N MET A 488 1.20 23.60 -3.72
CA MET A 488 0.26 23.43 -2.59
C MET A 488 0.90 22.78 -1.36
N CYS A 489 1.85 21.87 -1.58
CA CYS A 489 2.52 21.11 -0.52
C CYS A 489 3.78 21.79 0.01
N ASP A 490 4.15 22.97 -0.54
CA ASP A 490 5.36 23.67 -0.13
C ASP A 490 5.06 24.71 0.95
N ARG A 491 6.09 25.10 1.72
CA ARG A 491 5.96 26.23 2.63
C ARG A 491 5.79 27.51 1.81
N PRO A 492 4.76 28.32 2.09
CA PRO A 492 4.47 29.54 1.32
C PRO A 492 5.61 30.53 1.31
N SER A 493 5.82 31.20 0.18
CA SER A 493 6.71 32.37 0.06
C SER A 493 6.27 33.30 -1.05
N GLU A 494 6.73 34.55 -1.01
CA GLU A 494 6.48 35.50 -2.10
C GLU A 494 7.21 35.13 -3.40
N GLU A 495 8.32 34.41 -3.31
CA GLU A 495 9.12 33.99 -4.45
C GLU A 495 8.64 32.69 -5.09
N GLY A 496 7.73 31.98 -4.45
CA GLY A 496 7.21 30.70 -4.91
C GLY A 496 7.66 29.55 -4.04
N TYR A 497 8.52 28.69 -4.54
CA TYR A 497 9.00 27.53 -3.83
C TYR A 497 9.99 27.85 -2.71
N HIS A 498 9.89 27.10 -1.63
CA HIS A 498 10.79 27.21 -0.47
C HIS A 498 11.74 26.00 -0.41
N SER A 499 12.92 26.20 0.24
CA SER A 499 13.86 25.12 0.59
C SER A 499 14.48 24.38 -0.59
N TRP A 500 14.35 23.07 -0.63
CA TRP A 500 14.89 22.14 -1.62
C TRP A 500 14.51 22.46 -3.06
N ARG A 501 13.49 23.23 -3.23
CA ARG A 501 12.76 23.28 -4.46
C ARG A 501 13.19 24.46 -5.26
N VAL A 502 13.78 24.14 -6.35
CA VAL A 502 13.95 25.10 -7.43
C VAL A 502 12.57 25.40 -7.98
N ALA A 503 12.31 26.61 -8.45
CA ALA A 503 11.05 26.98 -9.08
C ALA A 503 10.64 25.90 -10.07
N HIS A 504 9.60 25.14 -9.69
CA HIS A 504 9.21 23.98 -10.45
C HIS A 504 8.47 24.41 -11.70
N ARG A 505 8.90 23.92 -12.82
CA ARG A 505 8.18 24.05 -14.09
C ARG A 505 7.74 22.68 -14.56
N THR A 506 6.45 22.52 -14.83
CA THR A 506 5.96 21.36 -15.57
C THR A 506 6.63 21.34 -16.95
N PRO A 507 6.99 20.18 -17.50
CA PRO A 507 7.53 20.09 -18.83
C PRO A 507 6.47 20.30 -19.95
N TYR A 508 5.26 20.66 -19.55
CA TYR A 508 4.09 20.86 -20.41
C TYR A 508 3.29 22.07 -19.91
N GLU A 509 2.46 22.64 -20.77
CA GLU A 509 1.50 23.67 -20.41
C GLU A 509 0.32 23.07 -19.62
N SER A 510 -0.18 23.77 -18.60
CA SER A 510 -1.21 23.23 -17.70
C SER A 510 -2.48 22.81 -18.42
N ASP A 511 -2.86 23.49 -19.51
CA ASP A 511 -4.05 23.20 -20.32
C ASP A 511 -3.96 21.85 -21.05
N VAL A 512 -2.75 21.33 -21.27
CA VAL A 512 -2.53 19.99 -21.86
C VAL A 512 -3.09 18.93 -20.92
N LEU A 513 -2.72 19.00 -19.64
CA LEU A 513 -3.19 18.05 -18.63
C LEU A 513 -4.69 18.26 -18.33
N GLU A 514 -5.16 19.50 -18.31
CA GLU A 514 -6.57 19.80 -18.11
C GLU A 514 -7.45 19.19 -19.21
N ARG A 515 -7.05 19.30 -20.48
CA ARG A 515 -7.76 18.67 -21.60
C ARG A 515 -7.75 17.15 -21.53
N ALA A 516 -6.60 16.55 -21.17
CA ALA A 516 -6.51 15.12 -20.97
C ALA A 516 -7.44 14.67 -19.83
N PHE A 517 -7.45 15.38 -18.72
CA PHE A 517 -8.33 15.09 -17.59
C PHE A 517 -9.82 15.23 -17.95
N GLN A 518 -10.19 16.29 -18.67
CA GLN A 518 -11.58 16.45 -19.14
C GLN A 518 -12.01 15.29 -20.04
N ARG A 519 -11.13 14.85 -20.98
CA ARG A 519 -11.38 13.68 -21.82
C ARG A 519 -11.58 12.39 -21.02
N LEU A 520 -10.81 12.21 -19.93
CA LEU A 520 -10.99 11.09 -19.00
C LEU A 520 -12.36 11.16 -18.32
N LEU A 521 -12.75 12.34 -17.81
CA LEU A 521 -14.05 12.54 -17.17
C LEU A 521 -15.22 12.35 -18.12
N ASP A 522 -15.13 12.87 -19.36
CA ASP A 522 -16.18 12.73 -20.39
C ASP A 522 -16.37 11.28 -20.82
N HIS A 523 -15.30 10.46 -20.79
CA HIS A 523 -15.40 9.02 -21.06
C HIS A 523 -16.24 8.33 -20.00
N GLY A 524 -16.03 8.68 -18.75
CA GLY A 524 -16.72 8.10 -17.61
C GLY A 524 -16.29 6.66 -17.32
N GLY A 525 -16.29 6.27 -16.07
CA GLY A 525 -15.94 4.93 -15.62
C GLY A 525 -16.19 4.80 -14.13
N ASN A 526 -16.29 3.54 -13.67
CA ASN A 526 -16.53 3.25 -12.26
C ASN A 526 -15.61 2.14 -11.72
N SER A 527 -14.67 1.65 -12.52
CA SER A 527 -13.68 0.67 -12.03
C SER A 527 -12.77 1.33 -10.98
N VAL A 528 -12.23 0.51 -10.09
CA VAL A 528 -11.32 0.98 -9.03
C VAL A 528 -10.12 1.70 -9.64
N ILE A 529 -9.54 1.14 -10.71
CA ILE A 529 -8.37 1.70 -11.36
C ILE A 529 -8.68 3.02 -12.08
N TYR A 530 -9.83 3.13 -12.74
CA TYR A 530 -10.28 4.38 -13.38
C TYR A 530 -10.42 5.50 -12.34
N ARG A 531 -11.05 5.20 -11.18
CA ARG A 531 -11.20 6.20 -10.10
C ARG A 531 -9.86 6.61 -9.50
N ALA A 532 -8.90 5.67 -9.40
CA ALA A 532 -7.55 5.98 -8.99
C ALA A 532 -6.86 6.96 -9.94
N ASP A 533 -6.97 6.73 -11.26
CA ASP A 533 -6.43 7.64 -12.27
C ASP A 533 -7.11 9.02 -12.23
N VAL A 534 -8.41 9.07 -12.04
CA VAL A 534 -9.15 10.35 -11.87
C VAL A 534 -8.64 11.12 -10.64
N ALA A 535 -8.41 10.44 -9.51
CA ALA A 535 -7.91 11.07 -8.31
C ALA A 535 -6.47 11.59 -8.50
N GLU A 536 -5.57 10.76 -9.03
CA GLU A 536 -4.15 11.10 -9.25
C GLU A 536 -4.00 12.26 -10.23
N ILE A 537 -4.62 12.14 -11.41
CA ILE A 537 -4.53 13.15 -12.48
C ILE A 537 -5.22 14.44 -12.06
N GLY A 538 -6.39 14.34 -11.44
CA GLY A 538 -7.16 15.49 -10.99
C GLY A 538 -6.44 16.27 -9.88
N CYS A 539 -5.78 15.60 -8.94
CA CYS A 539 -4.94 16.25 -7.94
C CYS A 539 -3.79 17.03 -8.59
N GLN A 540 -3.15 16.47 -9.61
CA GLN A 540 -2.12 17.19 -10.36
C GLN A 540 -2.67 18.39 -11.12
N VAL A 541 -3.87 18.29 -11.73
CA VAL A 541 -4.54 19.41 -12.39
C VAL A 541 -4.79 20.56 -11.42
N LEU A 542 -5.34 20.25 -10.24
CA LEU A 542 -5.58 21.25 -9.20
C LEU A 542 -4.24 21.87 -8.72
N GLY A 543 -3.21 21.04 -8.55
CA GLY A 543 -1.87 21.49 -8.19
C GLY A 543 -1.23 22.42 -9.23
N ASN A 544 -1.45 22.16 -10.53
CA ASN A 544 -0.94 22.99 -11.62
C ASN A 544 -1.66 24.38 -11.73
N ARG A 545 -2.88 24.50 -11.26
CA ARG A 545 -3.63 25.77 -11.23
C ARG A 545 -3.17 26.69 -10.13
N PHE A 546 -2.64 26.13 -9.04
CA PHE A 546 -2.34 26.88 -7.82
C PHE A 546 -1.25 27.96 -7.99
N PRO A 547 -0.12 27.75 -8.70
CA PRO A 547 0.92 28.76 -8.88
C PRO A 547 0.42 30.06 -9.50
N ALA A 548 -0.43 29.98 -10.52
CA ALA A 548 -1.00 31.16 -11.18
C ALA A 548 -1.88 32.01 -10.25
N LEU A 549 -2.68 31.35 -9.40
CA LEU A 549 -3.49 32.03 -8.38
C LEU A 549 -2.58 32.70 -7.33
N ARG A 550 -1.55 32.00 -6.85
CA ARG A 550 -0.60 32.54 -5.89
C ARG A 550 0.15 33.76 -6.44
N ASP A 551 0.63 33.70 -7.68
CA ASP A 551 1.30 34.82 -8.33
C ASP A 551 0.38 36.04 -8.49
N SER A 552 -0.87 35.80 -8.86
CA SER A 552 -1.90 36.86 -8.96
C SER A 552 -2.21 37.44 -7.58
N PHE A 553 -2.30 36.62 -6.55
CA PHE A 553 -2.52 37.04 -5.16
C PHE A 553 -1.39 37.95 -4.66
N VAL A 554 -0.14 37.49 -4.82
CA VAL A 554 1.05 38.27 -4.39
C VAL A 554 1.11 39.60 -5.14
N THR A 555 0.82 39.59 -6.44
CA THR A 555 0.78 40.82 -7.27
C THR A 555 -0.29 41.78 -6.76
N ALA A 556 -1.50 41.29 -6.50
CA ALA A 556 -2.60 42.10 -6.00
C ALA A 556 -2.29 42.72 -4.63
N CYS A 557 -1.64 41.98 -3.72
CA CYS A 557 -1.18 42.48 -2.44
C CYS A 557 -0.13 43.62 -2.62
N ARG A 558 0.85 43.42 -3.48
CA ARG A 558 1.91 44.41 -3.76
C ARG A 558 1.37 45.68 -4.39
N GLU A 559 0.33 45.60 -5.18
CA GLU A 559 -0.36 46.72 -5.81
C GLU A 559 -1.40 47.37 -4.90
N GLY A 560 -1.65 46.85 -3.71
CA GLY A 560 -2.65 47.34 -2.76
C GLY A 560 -4.09 47.09 -3.15
N ARG A 561 -4.35 46.16 -4.08
CA ARG A 561 -5.67 45.74 -4.52
C ARG A 561 -6.27 44.68 -3.56
N LEU A 562 -6.52 45.14 -2.30
CA LEU A 562 -6.88 44.22 -1.21
C LEU A 562 -8.16 43.43 -1.41
N ALA A 563 -9.15 43.97 -2.13
CA ALA A 563 -10.39 43.23 -2.43
C ALA A 563 -10.13 42.07 -3.40
N ASP A 564 -9.34 42.32 -4.47
CA ASP A 564 -8.91 41.28 -5.41
C ASP A 564 -8.01 40.25 -4.71
N ALA A 565 -7.06 40.72 -3.90
CA ALA A 565 -6.17 39.84 -3.15
C ALA A 565 -6.97 38.92 -2.22
N ARG A 566 -7.98 39.39 -1.51
CA ARG A 566 -8.85 38.58 -0.66
C ARG A 566 -9.56 37.50 -1.45
N SER A 567 -10.17 37.86 -2.58
CA SER A 567 -10.85 36.90 -3.46
C SER A 567 -9.92 35.83 -4.02
N LEU A 568 -8.66 36.21 -4.37
CA LEU A 568 -7.64 35.28 -4.84
C LEU A 568 -7.13 34.36 -3.72
N GLY A 569 -6.96 34.90 -2.49
CA GLY A 569 -6.63 34.11 -1.32
C GLY A 569 -7.70 33.06 -1.00
N ASP A 570 -8.98 33.45 -1.03
CA ASP A 570 -10.10 32.52 -0.84
C ASP A 570 -10.13 31.42 -1.93
N ALA A 571 -9.85 31.78 -3.19
CA ALA A 571 -9.74 30.83 -4.28
C ALA A 571 -8.56 29.84 -4.12
N MET A 572 -7.43 30.30 -3.56
CA MET A 572 -6.30 29.40 -3.23
C MET A 572 -6.69 28.40 -2.15
N LEU A 573 -7.37 28.84 -1.08
CA LEU A 573 -7.83 27.94 -0.02
C LEU A 573 -8.90 26.95 -0.53
N ASP A 574 -9.80 27.40 -1.40
CA ASP A 574 -10.79 26.50 -2.06
C ASP A 574 -10.09 25.41 -2.88
N LEU A 575 -9.04 25.74 -3.64
CA LEU A 575 -8.28 24.73 -4.40
C LEU A 575 -7.64 23.69 -3.49
N LEU A 576 -7.06 24.09 -2.36
CA LEU A 576 -6.51 23.15 -1.37
C LEU A 576 -7.59 22.21 -0.83
N LEU A 577 -8.76 22.73 -0.48
CA LEU A 577 -9.88 21.92 -0.01
C LEU A 577 -10.42 20.98 -1.08
N ARG A 578 -10.49 21.43 -2.32
CA ARG A 578 -10.92 20.59 -3.46
C ARG A 578 -9.90 19.46 -3.72
N ALA A 579 -8.62 19.75 -3.63
CA ALA A 579 -7.56 18.74 -3.75
C ALA A 579 -7.64 17.72 -2.61
N ASP A 580 -7.85 18.17 -1.37
CA ASP A 580 -8.08 17.30 -0.21
C ASP A 580 -9.29 16.38 -0.41
N ASN A 581 -10.42 16.95 -0.87
CA ASN A 581 -11.62 16.17 -1.12
C ASN A 581 -11.44 15.15 -2.26
N LEU A 582 -10.75 15.53 -3.35
CA LEU A 582 -10.49 14.61 -4.45
C LEU A 582 -9.53 13.48 -4.03
N ALA A 583 -8.46 13.82 -3.31
CA ALA A 583 -7.53 12.81 -2.78
C ALA A 583 -8.22 11.81 -1.84
N SER A 584 -9.25 12.24 -1.09
CA SER A 584 -10.02 11.35 -0.21
C SER A 584 -10.71 10.23 -0.96
N THR A 585 -10.91 10.38 -2.27
CA THR A 585 -11.55 9.36 -3.13
C THR A 585 -10.63 8.16 -3.42
N HIS A 586 -9.36 8.22 -3.06
CA HIS A 586 -8.41 7.14 -3.29
C HIS A 586 -7.71 6.73 -1.98
N PRO A 587 -7.82 5.47 -1.51
CA PRO A 587 -7.27 5.03 -0.22
C PRO A 587 -5.77 5.29 -0.04
N GLN A 588 -4.99 5.24 -1.11
CA GLN A 588 -3.54 5.48 -1.09
C GLN A 588 -3.16 6.97 -1.02
N LEU A 589 -4.12 7.88 -1.26
CA LEU A 589 -3.91 9.33 -1.16
C LEU A 589 -4.52 9.90 0.13
N ARG A 590 -4.55 9.11 1.20
CA ARG A 590 -5.21 9.46 2.46
C ARG A 590 -4.27 9.33 3.65
N MET A 591 -4.15 10.41 4.42
CA MET A 591 -3.35 10.43 5.64
C MET A 591 -3.91 9.49 6.72
N ASP A 592 -5.24 9.34 6.83
CA ASP A 592 -5.84 8.43 7.80
C ASP A 592 -5.48 6.96 7.54
N THR A 593 -5.33 6.54 6.26
CA THR A 593 -4.85 5.19 5.92
C THR A 593 -3.41 4.97 6.43
N TRP A 594 -2.54 5.96 6.24
CA TRP A 594 -1.16 5.93 6.72
C TRP A 594 -1.07 5.87 8.25
N LEU A 595 -1.87 6.69 8.94
CA LEU A 595 -1.90 6.74 10.40
C LEU A 595 -2.50 5.47 11.03
N ARG A 596 -3.59 4.93 10.46
CA ARG A 596 -4.14 3.65 10.94
C ARG A 596 -3.15 2.50 10.77
N GLY A 597 -2.42 2.47 9.66
CA GLY A 597 -1.34 1.50 9.47
C GLY A 597 -0.30 1.59 10.59
N ALA A 598 0.12 2.81 10.96
CA ALA A 598 1.04 3.03 12.06
C ALA A 598 0.48 2.57 13.42
N GLU A 599 -0.73 2.99 13.74
CA GLU A 599 -1.40 2.65 14.99
C GLU A 599 -1.69 1.15 15.15
N SER A 600 -1.81 0.41 14.04
CA SER A 600 -2.05 -1.04 14.05
C SER A 600 -0.91 -1.86 14.68
N TRP A 601 0.28 -1.26 14.83
CA TRP A 601 1.44 -1.89 15.50
C TRP A 601 1.45 -1.70 17.01
N ALA A 602 0.59 -0.83 17.54
CA ALA A 602 0.59 -0.47 18.94
C ALA A 602 -0.09 -1.52 19.83
N ALA A 603 0.51 -1.80 20.97
CA ALA A 603 -0.08 -2.62 22.02
C ALA A 603 -0.76 -1.79 23.14
N SER A 604 -0.61 -0.46 23.12
CA SER A 604 -1.16 0.47 24.09
C SER A 604 -1.48 1.82 23.45
N ASP A 605 -2.24 2.67 24.16
CA ASP A 605 -2.56 4.02 23.67
C ASP A 605 -1.31 4.93 23.62
N ASP A 606 -0.35 4.74 24.52
CA ASP A 606 0.94 5.46 24.46
C ASP A 606 1.72 5.06 23.21
N GLU A 607 1.74 3.77 22.88
CA GLU A 607 2.36 3.32 21.64
C GLU A 607 1.60 3.79 20.39
N LYS A 608 0.26 3.91 20.42
CA LYS A 608 -0.51 4.51 19.32
C LYS A 608 -0.07 5.94 19.07
N HIS A 609 0.09 6.75 20.13
CA HIS A 609 0.57 8.12 19.99
C HIS A 609 2.00 8.14 19.42
N TYR A 610 2.89 7.31 19.95
CA TYR A 610 4.28 7.19 19.47
C TYR A 610 4.33 6.87 17.96
N TYR A 611 3.62 5.82 17.51
CA TYR A 611 3.62 5.43 16.10
C TYR A 611 2.95 6.49 15.22
N ARG A 612 1.88 7.12 15.68
CA ARG A 612 1.20 8.19 14.95
C ARG A 612 2.12 9.42 14.83
N HIS A 613 2.81 9.80 15.89
CA HIS A 613 3.82 10.87 15.87
C HIS A 613 4.92 10.58 14.85
N ASN A 614 5.49 9.38 14.88
CA ASN A 614 6.54 8.97 13.95
C ASN A 614 6.04 8.95 12.49
N ALA A 615 4.78 8.56 12.27
CA ALA A 615 4.15 8.58 10.96
C ALA A 615 3.92 10.00 10.42
N TRP A 616 3.51 10.95 11.28
CA TRP A 616 3.43 12.37 10.95
C TRP A 616 4.80 12.95 10.63
N HIS A 617 5.78 12.65 11.46
CA HIS A 617 7.14 13.18 11.38
C HIS A 617 7.76 12.94 10.01
N LEU A 618 7.68 11.72 9.48
CA LEU A 618 8.32 11.37 8.22
C LEU A 618 7.76 12.15 7.02
N VAL A 619 6.44 12.33 6.95
CA VAL A 619 5.77 12.95 5.78
C VAL A 619 5.62 14.47 5.89
N THR A 620 6.18 15.08 6.93
CA THR A 620 6.13 16.52 7.21
C THR A 620 7.51 17.08 7.56
N THR A 621 7.84 17.23 8.85
CA THR A 621 9.10 17.82 9.35
C THR A 621 10.30 16.88 9.23
N TRP A 622 10.09 15.67 8.85
CA TRP A 622 11.12 14.64 8.61
C TRP A 622 12.08 14.46 9.79
N GLY A 623 11.54 14.27 11.00
CA GLY A 623 12.39 14.11 12.21
C GLY A 623 12.98 15.42 12.72
N ASP A 624 12.27 16.55 12.54
CA ASP A 624 12.71 17.91 12.92
C ASP A 624 13.98 18.40 12.21
N SER A 625 14.25 17.87 11.05
CA SER A 625 15.27 18.42 10.17
C SER A 625 14.70 19.53 9.29
N GLU A 626 14.98 20.79 9.60
CA GLU A 626 14.56 21.93 8.77
C GLU A 626 15.07 21.79 7.32
N ARG A 627 16.20 21.12 7.12
CA ARG A 627 16.75 20.83 5.80
C ARG A 627 15.89 19.82 5.02
N LEU A 628 15.30 18.82 5.69
CA LEU A 628 14.49 17.76 5.06
C LEU A 628 12.99 18.03 5.15
N ASN A 629 12.59 19.15 5.76
CA ASN A 629 11.17 19.52 5.83
C ASN A 629 10.52 19.48 4.45
N ASP A 630 9.35 18.85 4.35
CA ASP A 630 8.60 18.64 3.11
C ASP A 630 9.31 17.79 2.02
N TYR A 631 10.43 17.13 2.33
CA TYR A 631 11.06 16.23 1.36
C TYR A 631 10.08 15.14 0.90
N ALA A 632 9.37 14.53 1.84
CA ALA A 632 8.37 13.49 1.57
C ALA A 632 6.94 14.07 1.40
N ASN A 633 6.82 15.25 0.80
CA ASN A 633 5.55 15.92 0.60
C ASN A 633 4.54 15.09 -0.21
N ARG A 634 3.27 15.21 0.14
CA ARG A 634 2.20 14.42 -0.49
C ARG A 634 0.91 15.19 -0.49
N LEU A 635 0.28 15.30 -1.65
CA LEU A 635 -1.05 15.88 -1.75
C LEU A 635 -2.10 14.85 -1.29
N TRP A 636 -2.05 14.51 -0.01
CA TRP A 636 -2.97 13.57 0.61
C TRP A 636 -4.11 14.26 1.32
N SER A 637 -5.29 13.67 1.22
CA SER A 637 -6.43 14.05 2.04
C SER A 637 -6.10 13.90 3.54
N GLY A 638 -6.54 14.87 4.30
CA GLY A 638 -6.22 15.00 5.71
C GLY A 638 -4.88 15.68 5.96
N LEU A 639 -3.81 15.32 5.27
CA LEU A 639 -2.52 16.02 5.34
C LEU A 639 -2.65 17.43 4.74
N THR A 640 -3.28 17.56 3.59
CA THR A 640 -3.55 18.84 2.94
C THR A 640 -4.33 19.77 3.85
N ARG A 641 -5.41 19.28 4.44
CA ARG A 641 -6.29 20.07 5.33
C ARG A 641 -5.63 20.41 6.66
N SER A 642 -4.84 19.52 7.26
CA SER A 642 -4.31 19.68 8.61
C SER A 642 -2.92 20.29 8.67
N TYR A 643 -2.17 20.27 7.57
CA TYR A 643 -0.77 20.72 7.55
C TYR A 643 -0.51 21.81 6.50
N TYR A 644 -0.90 21.61 5.25
CA TYR A 644 -0.63 22.61 4.21
C TYR A 644 -1.61 23.79 4.26
N LEU A 645 -2.89 23.55 4.45
CA LEU A 645 -3.91 24.61 4.52
C LEU A 645 -3.61 25.67 5.60
N PRO A 646 -3.26 25.31 6.86
CA PRO A 646 -2.88 26.31 7.88
C PRO A 646 -1.69 27.19 7.49
N ARG A 647 -0.71 26.66 6.77
CA ARG A 647 0.43 27.45 6.27
C ARG A 647 -0.01 28.52 5.29
N TRP A 648 -0.85 28.13 4.32
CA TRP A 648 -1.37 29.04 3.32
C TRP A 648 -2.32 30.07 3.92
N GLN A 649 -3.13 29.70 4.91
CA GLN A 649 -3.97 30.63 5.67
C GLN A 649 -3.12 31.71 6.34
N MET A 650 -2.10 31.31 7.10
CA MET A 650 -1.18 32.24 7.77
C MET A 650 -0.49 33.16 6.77
N PHE A 651 -0.05 32.63 5.62
CA PHE A 651 0.59 33.43 4.57
C PHE A 651 -0.35 34.47 3.98
N ILE A 652 -1.55 34.05 3.62
CA ILE A 652 -2.60 34.91 3.03
C ILE A 652 -2.97 36.03 4.02
N GLU A 653 -3.20 35.70 5.29
CA GLU A 653 -3.53 36.69 6.33
C GLU A 653 -2.44 37.73 6.47
N ARG A 654 -1.17 37.33 6.61
CA ARG A 654 -0.06 38.25 6.76
C ARG A 654 0.18 39.15 5.53
N MET A 655 0.00 38.58 4.35
CA MET A 655 0.10 39.37 3.12
C MET A 655 -1.02 40.42 3.01
N LEU A 656 -2.26 40.05 3.37
CA LEU A 656 -3.42 40.97 3.37
C LEU A 656 -3.30 42.08 4.41
N ASP A 657 -2.77 41.77 5.59
CA ASP A 657 -2.58 42.70 6.68
C ASP A 657 -1.28 43.53 6.54
N GLY A 658 -0.45 43.23 5.55
CA GLY A 658 0.85 43.92 5.33
C GLY A 658 1.87 43.61 6.42
N THR A 659 1.69 42.53 7.16
CA THR A 659 2.61 42.07 8.24
C THR A 659 3.56 40.96 7.83
N TYR A 660 3.52 40.55 6.55
CA TYR A 660 4.42 39.51 6.06
C TYR A 660 5.86 39.95 6.10
N ASP A 661 6.66 39.22 6.82
CA ASP A 661 8.13 39.25 6.79
C ASP A 661 8.65 37.84 6.68
N LYS A 662 9.51 37.58 5.72
CA LYS A 662 9.95 36.24 5.36
C LYS A 662 10.59 35.47 6.52
N GLU A 663 11.47 36.14 7.30
CA GLU A 663 12.19 35.46 8.39
C GLU A 663 11.27 35.12 9.55
N SER A 664 10.41 36.09 9.95
CA SER A 664 9.43 35.84 11.01
C SER A 664 8.37 34.83 10.58
N PHE A 665 7.92 34.89 9.33
CA PHE A 665 6.97 33.94 8.79
C PHE A 665 7.55 32.51 8.81
N ASN A 666 8.78 32.32 8.32
CA ASN A 666 9.43 30.99 8.30
C ASN A 666 9.59 30.42 9.71
N ARG A 667 10.01 31.24 10.67
CA ARG A 667 10.13 30.83 12.07
C ARG A 667 8.80 30.40 12.67
N ASP A 668 7.73 31.19 12.45
CA ASP A 668 6.43 30.92 13.02
C ASP A 668 5.74 29.74 12.30
N CYS A 669 5.97 29.59 11.00
CA CYS A 669 5.53 28.44 10.22
C CYS A 669 6.20 27.16 10.74
N TRP A 670 7.51 27.16 10.94
CA TRP A 670 8.24 26.04 11.51
C TRP A 670 7.73 25.65 12.91
N ALA A 671 7.50 26.63 13.79
CA ALA A 671 6.94 26.36 15.12
C ALA A 671 5.52 25.76 15.04
N MET A 672 4.70 26.21 14.10
CA MET A 672 3.38 25.62 13.85
C MET A 672 3.47 24.19 13.35
N GLU A 673 4.37 23.93 12.40
CA GLU A 673 4.61 22.59 11.82
C GLU A 673 5.02 21.60 12.91
N GLN A 674 6.03 21.96 13.72
CA GLN A 674 6.45 21.14 14.87
C GLN A 674 5.30 20.95 15.87
N GLY A 675 4.51 21.97 16.14
CA GLY A 675 3.36 21.87 17.05
C GLY A 675 2.23 20.97 16.53
N ILE A 676 2.07 20.82 15.22
CA ILE A 676 1.14 19.86 14.61
C ILE A 676 1.68 18.44 14.79
N VAL A 677 2.95 18.23 14.49
CA VAL A 677 3.59 16.92 14.60
C VAL A 677 3.61 16.42 16.04
N GLU A 678 3.96 17.28 16.99
CA GLU A 678 3.98 16.94 18.42
C GLU A 678 2.60 16.48 18.93
N LYS A 679 1.52 17.15 18.46
CA LYS A 679 0.15 16.74 18.78
C LYS A 679 -0.26 15.44 18.07
N ALA A 680 0.39 15.16 16.96
CA ALA A 680 0.07 14.02 16.09
C ALA A 680 -1.45 13.80 15.95
N PRO A 681 -2.19 14.75 15.35
CA PRO A 681 -3.65 14.73 15.37
C PRO A 681 -4.19 13.49 14.65
N VAL A 682 -5.27 12.96 15.17
CA VAL A 682 -6.05 11.92 14.47
C VAL A 682 -6.76 12.59 13.30
N ILE A 683 -6.62 12.03 12.10
CA ILE A 683 -7.41 12.45 10.95
C ILE A 683 -8.74 11.70 10.99
N PRO A 684 -9.88 12.38 10.87
CA PRO A 684 -11.18 11.72 10.84
C PRO A 684 -11.26 10.68 9.72
N ASP A 685 -11.88 9.54 10.02
CA ASP A 685 -12.16 8.55 8.98
C ASP A 685 -13.18 9.11 7.99
N TYR A 686 -12.84 9.12 6.71
CA TYR A 686 -13.72 9.56 5.62
C TYR A 686 -14.74 8.50 5.21
N CYS A 687 -14.71 7.35 5.86
CA CYS A 687 -15.61 6.24 5.58
C CYS A 687 -16.50 5.91 6.78
N ILE A 688 -17.68 5.37 6.47
CA ILE A 688 -18.56 4.72 7.43
C ILE A 688 -18.42 3.21 7.18
N THR A 689 -18.11 2.45 8.22
CA THR A 689 -18.12 0.99 8.13
C THR A 689 -19.42 0.46 8.72
N LEU A 690 -20.23 -0.12 7.86
CA LEU A 690 -21.54 -0.71 8.18
C LEU A 690 -21.37 -2.21 8.38
N MET A 691 -22.01 -2.76 9.40
CA MET A 691 -22.12 -4.21 9.59
C MET A 691 -23.58 -4.59 9.77
N THR A 692 -23.99 -5.72 9.20
CA THR A 692 -25.24 -6.38 9.56
C THR A 692 -25.00 -7.80 9.99
N TYR A 693 -25.65 -8.22 11.08
CA TYR A 693 -25.47 -9.55 11.62
C TYR A 693 -26.73 -10.05 12.34
N ASN A 694 -27.30 -11.17 11.89
CA ASN A 694 -28.27 -11.93 12.67
C ASN A 694 -27.50 -12.76 13.70
N VAL A 695 -27.63 -12.42 14.98
CA VAL A 695 -26.84 -12.99 16.09
C VAL A 695 -27.49 -14.16 16.78
N GLY A 696 -28.69 -14.57 16.35
CA GLY A 696 -29.41 -15.73 16.90
C GLY A 696 -29.53 -15.70 18.43
N VAL A 697 -29.88 -14.53 18.99
CA VAL A 697 -30.00 -14.22 20.42
C VAL A 697 -28.74 -14.58 21.26
N PHE A 698 -27.56 -14.65 20.62
CA PHE A 698 -26.30 -15.04 21.25
C PHE A 698 -26.32 -16.35 22.03
N SER A 699 -27.27 -17.23 21.75
CA SER A 699 -27.49 -18.48 22.52
C SER A 699 -27.02 -19.74 21.83
N LYS A 700 -26.68 -19.65 20.54
CA LYS A 700 -26.33 -20.83 19.73
C LYS A 700 -24.91 -21.33 20.02
N TYR A 701 -24.00 -20.43 20.43
CA TYR A 701 -22.60 -20.73 20.67
C TYR A 701 -22.10 -20.09 21.95
N LYS A 702 -21.11 -20.72 22.59
CA LYS A 702 -20.47 -20.21 23.77
C LYS A 702 -19.71 -18.91 23.49
N ASP A 703 -19.84 -17.94 24.41
CA ASP A 703 -19.15 -16.64 24.31
C ASP A 703 -19.46 -15.81 23.03
N SER A 704 -20.60 -16.13 22.35
CA SER A 704 -20.98 -15.49 21.10
C SER A 704 -21.06 -13.96 21.19
N LEU A 705 -21.60 -13.39 22.28
CA LEU A 705 -21.66 -11.93 22.46
C LEU A 705 -20.27 -11.29 22.53
N GLN A 706 -19.33 -11.88 23.27
CA GLN A 706 -17.98 -11.38 23.38
C GLN A 706 -17.24 -11.48 22.04
N ASN A 707 -17.40 -12.61 21.35
CA ASN A 707 -16.79 -12.81 20.02
C ASN A 707 -17.32 -11.81 18.98
N VAL A 708 -18.62 -11.50 19.01
CA VAL A 708 -19.22 -10.47 18.14
C VAL A 708 -18.71 -9.07 18.50
N ALA A 709 -18.52 -8.76 19.80
CA ALA A 709 -17.94 -7.48 20.21
C ALA A 709 -16.49 -7.32 19.73
N GLU A 710 -15.70 -8.40 19.78
CA GLU A 710 -14.34 -8.42 19.22
C GLU A 710 -14.34 -8.23 17.70
N LEU A 711 -15.21 -8.93 17.01
CA LEU A 711 -15.37 -8.81 15.56
C LEU A 711 -15.73 -7.37 15.14
N ILE A 712 -16.66 -6.71 15.83
CA ILE A 712 -17.03 -5.31 15.57
C ILE A 712 -15.81 -4.39 15.67
N ARG A 713 -14.94 -4.59 16.69
CA ARG A 713 -13.70 -3.80 16.85
C ARG A 713 -12.68 -4.09 15.76
N GLU A 714 -12.46 -5.36 15.44
CA GLU A 714 -11.49 -5.79 14.44
C GLU A 714 -11.84 -5.31 13.03
N GLU A 715 -13.14 -5.36 12.68
CA GLU A 715 -13.62 -4.85 11.39
C GLU A 715 -13.75 -3.32 11.36
N GLY A 716 -13.60 -2.65 12.50
CA GLY A 716 -13.77 -1.21 12.63
C GLY A 716 -15.18 -0.74 12.30
N ALA A 717 -16.19 -1.59 12.50
CA ALA A 717 -17.57 -1.23 12.21
C ALA A 717 -18.02 -0.08 13.12
N SER A 718 -18.54 0.99 12.50
CA SER A 718 -19.04 2.18 13.21
C SER A 718 -20.54 2.14 13.43
N LEU A 719 -21.25 1.38 12.61
CA LEU A 719 -22.70 1.16 12.66
C LEU A 719 -23.00 -0.32 12.47
N VAL A 720 -23.73 -0.93 13.40
CA VAL A 720 -24.05 -2.37 13.34
C VAL A 720 -25.54 -2.58 13.47
N ALA A 721 -26.13 -3.19 12.43
CA ALA A 721 -27.51 -3.68 12.45
C ALA A 721 -27.53 -5.11 12.99
N LEU A 722 -28.33 -5.34 14.00
CA LEU A 722 -28.44 -6.62 14.73
C LEU A 722 -29.84 -7.17 14.62
N ASN A 723 -29.96 -8.43 14.25
CA ASN A 723 -31.21 -9.14 14.23
C ASN A 723 -31.23 -10.23 15.31
N GLU A 724 -32.40 -10.57 15.76
CA GLU A 724 -32.65 -11.57 16.80
C GLU A 724 -32.02 -11.24 18.15
N LEU A 725 -32.58 -10.26 18.85
CA LEU A 725 -32.15 -9.83 20.18
C LEU A 725 -33.23 -10.07 21.22
N ASP A 726 -32.80 -10.57 22.38
CA ASP A 726 -33.66 -10.67 23.60
C ASP A 726 -33.44 -9.45 24.51
N SER A 727 -34.53 -9.00 25.12
CA SER A 727 -34.53 -7.99 26.16
C SER A 727 -35.24 -8.49 27.41
N CYS A 728 -34.49 -8.85 28.47
CA CYS A 728 -34.94 -9.19 29.79
C CYS A 728 -36.11 -10.19 29.84
N ASN A 729 -36.07 -11.26 29.04
CA ASN A 729 -37.09 -12.31 29.02
C ASN A 729 -36.64 -13.58 29.76
N ARG A 730 -37.51 -14.61 29.88
CA ARG A 730 -37.19 -15.86 30.57
C ARG A 730 -36.10 -16.70 29.87
N ARG A 731 -35.87 -16.50 28.55
CA ARG A 731 -34.79 -17.15 27.81
C ARG A 731 -33.44 -16.56 28.16
N HIS A 732 -33.36 -15.21 28.21
CA HIS A 732 -32.20 -14.44 28.62
C HIS A 732 -32.60 -13.27 29.50
N ASN A 733 -32.31 -13.37 30.82
CA ASN A 733 -32.64 -12.34 31.80
C ASN A 733 -31.63 -11.15 31.76
N VAL A 734 -31.26 -10.73 30.55
CA VAL A 734 -30.38 -9.60 30.31
C VAL A 734 -30.84 -8.84 29.06
N PHE A 735 -30.49 -7.56 28.97
CA PHE A 735 -30.73 -6.79 27.78
C PHE A 735 -29.52 -6.91 26.87
N GLN A 736 -29.60 -7.78 25.86
CA GLN A 736 -28.47 -8.18 25.02
C GLN A 736 -27.87 -7.02 24.25
N LEU A 737 -28.71 -6.08 23.76
CA LEU A 737 -28.21 -4.89 23.04
C LEU A 737 -27.33 -4.01 23.94
N ASP A 738 -27.77 -3.73 25.17
CA ASP A 738 -27.01 -2.90 26.10
C ASP A 738 -25.69 -3.55 26.50
N LEU A 739 -25.67 -4.88 26.66
CA LEU A 739 -24.45 -5.61 26.96
C LEU A 739 -23.45 -5.50 25.79
N LEU A 740 -23.92 -5.66 24.55
CA LEU A 740 -23.06 -5.53 23.40
C LEU A 740 -22.59 -4.07 23.21
N ALA A 741 -23.51 -3.11 23.31
CA ALA A 741 -23.20 -1.68 23.18
C ALA A 741 -22.17 -1.26 24.25
N GLY A 742 -22.35 -1.69 25.50
CA GLY A 742 -21.36 -1.45 26.56
C GLY A 742 -20.03 -2.13 26.33
N ALA A 743 -20.02 -3.35 25.77
CA ALA A 743 -18.79 -4.06 25.42
C ALA A 743 -17.97 -3.34 24.34
N VAL A 744 -18.62 -2.73 23.35
CA VAL A 744 -17.92 -2.01 22.26
C VAL A 744 -17.78 -0.51 22.49
N GLY A 745 -18.46 0.06 23.53
CA GLY A 745 -18.44 1.49 23.83
C GLY A 745 -19.32 2.33 22.88
N PHE A 746 -20.42 1.76 22.37
CA PHE A 746 -21.33 2.37 21.40
C PHE A 746 -22.67 2.77 22.04
N ASP A 747 -23.41 3.66 21.38
CA ASP A 747 -24.82 3.98 21.70
C ASP A 747 -25.75 2.97 21.00
N GLY A 748 -26.86 2.61 21.62
CA GLY A 748 -27.80 1.60 21.12
C GLY A 748 -29.22 2.09 20.92
N HIS A 749 -29.95 1.47 19.99
CA HIS A 749 -31.39 1.62 19.81
C HIS A 749 -32.03 0.25 19.53
N PHE A 750 -32.99 -0.14 20.38
CA PHE A 750 -33.75 -1.40 20.27
C PHE A 750 -35.17 -1.15 19.76
N ALA A 751 -35.52 -1.79 18.68
CA ALA A 751 -36.89 -1.84 18.17
C ALA A 751 -37.54 -3.17 18.59
N ARG A 752 -38.36 -3.12 19.61
CA ARG A 752 -39.14 -4.26 20.05
C ARG A 752 -40.09 -4.70 18.95
N ALA A 753 -40.04 -5.95 18.55
CA ALA A 753 -40.99 -6.56 17.63
C ALA A 753 -42.23 -7.08 18.38
N PHE A 754 -42.04 -7.80 19.47
CA PHE A 754 -43.13 -8.33 20.30
C PHE A 754 -42.70 -8.64 21.72
N ASP A 755 -43.73 -8.89 22.61
CA ASP A 755 -43.52 -9.38 23.97
C ASP A 755 -43.21 -10.86 23.94
N PHE A 756 -42.08 -11.24 24.51
CA PHE A 756 -41.66 -12.64 24.56
C PHE A 756 -41.28 -13.06 26.00
N ALA A 757 -41.94 -14.10 26.51
CA ALA A 757 -41.60 -14.77 27.76
C ALA A 757 -41.37 -13.83 28.96
N GLY A 758 -42.11 -12.73 29.07
CA GLY A 758 -42.02 -11.76 30.15
C GLY A 758 -41.05 -10.59 29.95
N GLY A 759 -40.40 -10.54 28.82
CA GLY A 759 -39.59 -9.44 28.32
C GLY A 759 -39.91 -9.13 26.86
N ALA A 760 -38.94 -8.84 26.04
CA ALA A 760 -39.13 -8.53 24.63
C ALA A 760 -38.16 -9.28 23.70
N TYR A 761 -38.52 -9.32 22.40
CA TYR A 761 -37.69 -9.76 21.32
C TYR A 761 -37.78 -8.76 20.18
N GLY A 762 -36.66 -8.52 19.44
CA GLY A 762 -36.65 -7.55 18.37
C GLY A 762 -35.26 -7.40 17.68
N ASN A 763 -35.12 -6.26 17.07
CA ASN A 763 -33.89 -5.86 16.35
C ASN A 763 -33.23 -4.68 17.05
N GLY A 764 -31.96 -4.49 16.78
CA GLY A 764 -31.21 -3.37 17.33
C GLY A 764 -30.23 -2.77 16.35
N VAL A 765 -29.81 -1.58 16.70
CA VAL A 765 -28.69 -0.88 16.05
C VAL A 765 -27.76 -0.42 17.17
N VAL A 766 -26.45 -0.57 16.95
CA VAL A 766 -25.43 0.11 17.78
C VAL A 766 -24.60 1.04 16.88
N SER A 767 -24.26 2.21 17.41
CA SER A 767 -23.55 3.29 16.73
C SER A 767 -22.37 3.76 17.55
N LYS A 768 -21.21 3.90 16.90
CA LYS A 768 -20.03 4.54 17.48
C LYS A 768 -20.24 6.05 17.65
N ASP A 769 -20.96 6.66 16.70
CA ASP A 769 -21.26 8.09 16.72
C ASP A 769 -22.54 8.36 17.52
N PRO A 770 -22.68 9.55 18.12
CA PRO A 770 -23.88 9.92 18.88
C PRO A 770 -25.17 9.79 18.05
N VAL A 771 -26.20 9.19 18.64
CA VAL A 771 -27.50 9.02 18.01
C VAL A 771 -28.35 10.26 18.23
N LEU A 772 -28.70 10.99 17.15
CA LEU A 772 -29.48 12.22 17.17
C LEU A 772 -30.99 11.97 17.28
N SER A 773 -31.47 10.95 16.56
CA SER A 773 -32.87 10.55 16.61
C SER A 773 -33.05 9.04 16.53
N ARG A 774 -34.17 8.54 17.02
CA ARG A 774 -34.53 7.11 17.07
C ARG A 774 -35.96 6.91 16.64
N HIS A 775 -36.18 5.98 15.70
CA HIS A 775 -37.51 5.62 15.23
C HIS A 775 -37.67 4.10 15.24
N ARG A 776 -38.93 3.66 15.36
CA ARG A 776 -39.33 2.28 15.18
C ARG A 776 -40.45 2.23 14.13
N ILE A 777 -40.34 1.29 13.21
CA ILE A 777 -41.37 1.00 12.22
C ILE A 777 -41.95 -0.35 12.59
N ASP A 778 -43.26 -0.38 12.86
CA ASP A 778 -43.99 -1.65 13.06
C ASP A 778 -44.38 -2.24 11.73
N LEU A 779 -44.08 -3.51 11.51
CA LEU A 779 -44.38 -4.19 10.26
C LEU A 779 -45.57 -5.12 10.39
N PRO A 780 -46.42 -5.26 9.33
CA PRO A 780 -47.57 -6.12 9.34
C PRO A 780 -47.20 -7.60 9.49
N GLN A 781 -48.07 -8.36 10.08
CA GLN A 781 -47.93 -9.79 10.30
C GLN A 781 -49.13 -10.54 9.74
N LEU A 782 -48.90 -11.69 9.10
CA LEU A 782 -49.97 -12.66 8.79
C LEU A 782 -50.23 -13.59 9.96
N ASP A 783 -51.44 -14.16 10.00
CA ASP A 783 -51.81 -15.14 11.04
C ASP A 783 -50.77 -16.26 11.11
N GLY A 784 -50.21 -16.46 12.33
CA GLY A 784 -49.22 -17.51 12.58
C GLY A 784 -47.79 -17.15 12.26
N SER A 785 -47.48 -15.90 11.82
CA SER A 785 -46.12 -15.38 11.71
C SER A 785 -45.72 -14.60 12.98
N GLU A 786 -44.44 -14.26 13.09
CA GLU A 786 -43.96 -13.43 14.20
C GLU A 786 -44.06 -11.96 13.82
N PRO A 787 -44.44 -11.07 14.76
CA PRO A 787 -44.37 -9.63 14.54
C PRO A 787 -42.93 -9.19 14.19
N ARG A 788 -42.79 -8.22 13.31
CA ARG A 788 -41.51 -7.67 12.86
C ARG A 788 -41.47 -6.16 13.07
N SER A 789 -40.29 -5.59 13.16
CA SER A 789 -40.06 -4.17 13.31
C SER A 789 -38.75 -3.77 12.66
N VAL A 790 -38.60 -2.46 12.42
CA VAL A 790 -37.34 -1.88 11.98
C VAL A 790 -36.84 -0.90 13.05
N ALA A 791 -35.59 -1.00 13.43
CA ALA A 791 -34.91 0.00 14.25
C ALA A 791 -34.25 1.01 13.33
N VAL A 792 -34.50 2.29 13.51
CA VAL A 792 -33.91 3.38 12.69
C VAL A 792 -33.26 4.40 13.62
N ILE A 793 -32.02 4.78 13.30
CA ILE A 793 -31.30 5.87 13.96
C ILE A 793 -30.82 6.90 12.94
N GLU A 794 -30.70 8.14 13.40
CA GLU A 794 -29.99 9.20 12.67
C GLU A 794 -28.74 9.60 13.45
N THR A 795 -27.63 9.78 12.75
CA THR A 795 -26.38 10.33 13.25
C THR A 795 -26.03 11.61 12.49
N ASP A 796 -24.91 12.26 12.83
CA ASP A 796 -24.43 13.40 12.04
C ASP A 796 -24.10 13.01 10.61
N ASP A 797 -23.69 11.76 10.36
CA ASP A 797 -23.20 11.32 9.07
C ASP A 797 -24.23 10.63 8.19
N CYS A 798 -25.22 9.94 8.79
CA CYS A 798 -26.18 9.13 8.01
C CYS A 798 -27.45 8.77 8.82
N VAL A 799 -28.40 8.16 8.12
CA VAL A 799 -29.50 7.37 8.71
C VAL A 799 -29.19 5.91 8.53
N PHE A 800 -29.38 5.11 9.59
CA PHE A 800 -29.05 3.68 9.58
C PHE A 800 -30.17 2.85 10.18
N ALA A 801 -30.60 1.81 9.48
CA ALA A 801 -31.73 0.99 9.90
C ALA A 801 -31.41 -0.50 9.91
N SER A 802 -31.97 -1.21 10.91
CA SER A 802 -31.94 -2.66 11.05
C SER A 802 -33.33 -3.27 10.86
N ALA A 803 -33.52 -4.09 9.85
CA ALA A 803 -34.77 -4.80 9.57
C ALA A 803 -34.59 -6.31 9.67
N HIS A 804 -35.64 -7.01 10.11
CA HIS A 804 -35.75 -8.46 10.05
C HIS A 804 -37.11 -8.79 9.48
N LEU A 805 -37.18 -9.25 8.23
CA LEU A 805 -38.44 -9.51 7.55
C LEU A 805 -38.99 -10.91 7.85
N ASP A 806 -40.27 -11.07 7.58
CA ASP A 806 -40.96 -12.37 7.77
C ASP A 806 -40.54 -13.41 6.73
N PHE A 807 -40.42 -14.64 7.15
CA PHE A 807 -40.09 -15.77 6.24
C PHE A 807 -41.33 -16.58 5.79
N LYS A 808 -42.55 -16.23 6.27
CA LYS A 808 -43.79 -17.00 6.04
C LYS A 808 -44.78 -16.38 5.03
N GLY A 809 -44.45 -15.19 4.46
CA GLY A 809 -45.30 -14.64 3.38
C GLY A 809 -45.62 -13.14 3.48
N SER A 810 -45.35 -12.47 4.62
CA SER A 810 -45.58 -11.02 4.78
C SER A 810 -44.44 -10.16 4.23
N SER A 811 -43.32 -10.75 3.86
CA SER A 811 -42.09 -9.99 3.51
C SER A 811 -42.28 -9.01 2.37
N LEU A 812 -43.08 -9.30 1.38
CA LEU A 812 -43.35 -8.39 0.27
C LEU A 812 -44.11 -7.13 0.71
N GLU A 813 -45.15 -7.28 1.53
CA GLU A 813 -45.93 -6.16 2.10
C GLU A 813 -45.02 -5.33 3.05
N GLN A 814 -44.25 -6.02 3.87
CA GLN A 814 -43.29 -5.38 4.78
C GLN A 814 -42.24 -4.54 4.01
N ALA A 815 -41.72 -5.05 2.89
CA ALA A 815 -40.81 -4.32 2.02
C ALA A 815 -41.45 -3.06 1.42
N ALA A 816 -42.73 -3.14 1.02
CA ALA A 816 -43.47 -1.98 0.50
C ALA A 816 -43.64 -0.89 1.57
N ILE A 817 -43.98 -1.26 2.79
CA ILE A 817 -44.12 -0.33 3.92
C ILE A 817 -42.80 0.35 4.24
N ILE A 818 -41.69 -0.37 4.25
CA ILE A 818 -40.36 0.19 4.43
C ILE A 818 -40.08 1.22 3.34
N ASN A 819 -40.33 0.87 2.07
CA ASN A 819 -40.14 1.79 0.95
C ASN A 819 -40.93 3.08 1.13
N ASP A 820 -42.21 2.97 1.48
CA ASP A 820 -43.09 4.13 1.62
C ASP A 820 -42.70 5.00 2.82
N TRP A 821 -42.35 4.39 3.97
CA TRP A 821 -41.90 5.11 5.15
C TRP A 821 -40.62 5.90 4.90
N PHE A 822 -39.62 5.29 4.26
CA PHE A 822 -38.36 5.97 3.96
C PHE A 822 -38.52 7.04 2.88
N LYS A 823 -39.39 6.86 1.91
CA LYS A 823 -39.74 7.92 0.94
C LYS A 823 -40.37 9.11 1.63
N GLU A 824 -41.31 8.90 2.53
CA GLU A 824 -41.97 9.97 3.27
C GLU A 824 -41.01 10.78 4.12
N HIS A 825 -40.03 10.14 4.77
CA HIS A 825 -39.18 10.78 5.76
C HIS A 825 -37.82 11.25 5.22
N TYR A 826 -37.29 10.62 4.15
CA TYR A 826 -35.91 10.83 3.74
C TYR A 826 -35.70 11.05 2.23
N SER A 827 -36.74 11.26 1.41
CA SER A 827 -36.54 11.65 0.02
C SER A 827 -35.87 13.02 -0.05
N GLY A 828 -34.82 13.12 -0.87
CA GLY A 828 -34.01 14.34 -1.00
C GLY A 828 -33.14 14.64 0.22
N PHE A 829 -32.92 13.69 1.11
CA PHE A 829 -32.17 13.91 2.33
C PHE A 829 -30.66 14.13 2.06
N GLY A 830 -30.07 15.13 2.71
CA GLY A 830 -28.70 15.56 2.49
C GLY A 830 -27.61 14.62 3.03
N LYS A 831 -28.02 13.52 3.70
CA LYS A 831 -27.11 12.48 4.24
C LYS A 831 -27.44 11.14 3.60
N PRO A 832 -26.49 10.18 3.53
CA PRO A 832 -26.79 8.81 3.13
C PRO A 832 -27.79 8.13 4.07
N VAL A 833 -28.58 7.23 3.51
CA VAL A 833 -29.58 6.45 4.26
C VAL A 833 -29.37 4.97 3.93
N PHE A 834 -29.25 4.14 4.96
CA PHE A 834 -28.97 2.71 4.84
C PHE A 834 -30.05 1.85 5.50
N LEU A 835 -30.38 0.75 4.82
CA LEU A 835 -31.20 -0.33 5.34
C LEU A 835 -30.40 -1.64 5.37
N CYS A 836 -30.30 -2.25 6.51
CA CYS A 836 -29.52 -3.45 6.73
C CYS A 836 -30.35 -4.53 7.42
N GLY A 837 -29.97 -5.78 7.32
CA GLY A 837 -30.56 -6.86 8.09
C GLY A 837 -30.86 -8.12 7.31
N ASP A 838 -31.52 -9.05 8.01
CA ASP A 838 -32.01 -10.32 7.47
C ASP A 838 -33.37 -10.11 6.80
N MET A 839 -33.34 -10.13 5.46
CA MET A 839 -34.56 -9.96 4.64
C MET A 839 -35.31 -11.27 4.43
N ASN A 840 -34.80 -12.39 4.93
CA ASN A 840 -35.35 -13.73 4.75
C ASN A 840 -35.73 -14.07 3.30
N SER A 841 -35.12 -13.42 2.34
CA SER A 841 -35.45 -13.45 0.92
C SER A 841 -34.19 -13.45 0.08
N VAL A 842 -34.11 -14.34 -0.90
CA VAL A 842 -32.94 -14.49 -1.79
C VAL A 842 -32.94 -13.42 -2.90
N PRO A 843 -31.77 -13.11 -3.51
CA PRO A 843 -31.67 -12.18 -4.64
C PRO A 843 -32.64 -12.57 -5.76
N GLY A 844 -33.31 -11.55 -6.34
CA GLY A 844 -34.31 -11.76 -7.40
C GLY A 844 -35.68 -12.26 -6.95
N SER A 845 -35.95 -12.45 -5.63
CA SER A 845 -37.30 -12.67 -5.13
C SER A 845 -38.19 -11.43 -5.27
N GLU A 846 -39.50 -11.58 -5.15
CA GLU A 846 -40.42 -10.42 -5.23
C GLU A 846 -40.15 -9.40 -4.13
N THR A 847 -39.83 -9.83 -2.92
CA THR A 847 -39.46 -8.98 -1.77
C THR A 847 -38.22 -8.15 -2.06
N ILE A 848 -37.15 -8.75 -2.59
CA ILE A 848 -35.94 -8.03 -2.89
C ILE A 848 -36.15 -7.04 -4.05
N ARG A 849 -36.88 -7.46 -5.09
CA ARG A 849 -37.25 -6.53 -6.19
C ARG A 849 -38.12 -5.37 -5.68
N GLU A 850 -38.97 -5.58 -4.69
CA GLU A 850 -39.74 -4.50 -4.08
C GLU A 850 -38.83 -3.50 -3.37
N LEU A 851 -37.88 -3.97 -2.56
CA LEU A 851 -36.88 -3.09 -1.94
C LEU A 851 -36.03 -2.37 -3.00
N GLU A 852 -35.60 -3.07 -4.03
CA GLU A 852 -34.78 -2.51 -5.11
C GLU A 852 -35.50 -1.43 -5.95
N LYS A 853 -36.78 -1.19 -5.79
CA LYS A 853 -37.46 -0.01 -6.37
C LYS A 853 -36.94 1.31 -5.75
N SER A 854 -36.61 1.30 -4.47
CA SER A 854 -36.19 2.48 -3.70
C SER A 854 -34.73 2.43 -3.25
N TRP A 855 -34.12 1.25 -3.27
CA TRP A 855 -32.79 1.00 -2.71
C TRP A 855 -31.83 0.44 -3.75
N THR A 856 -30.55 0.75 -3.59
CA THR A 856 -29.45 0.09 -4.30
C THR A 856 -28.80 -0.89 -3.34
N ARG A 857 -28.70 -2.17 -3.69
CA ARG A 857 -27.96 -3.15 -2.91
C ARG A 857 -26.46 -2.85 -3.03
N ILE A 858 -25.78 -2.70 -1.90
CA ILE A 858 -24.35 -2.42 -1.81
C ILE A 858 -23.57 -3.56 -1.13
N SER A 859 -24.27 -4.59 -0.62
CA SER A 859 -23.66 -5.82 -0.13
C SER A 859 -23.35 -6.80 -1.26
N PRO A 860 -22.36 -7.73 -1.08
CA PRO A 860 -22.02 -8.72 -2.10
C PRO A 860 -23.14 -9.77 -2.27
N ASP A 861 -23.17 -10.41 -3.46
CA ASP A 861 -24.04 -11.56 -3.73
C ASP A 861 -23.32 -12.83 -3.26
N ALA A 862 -23.32 -13.08 -1.97
CA ALA A 862 -22.62 -14.18 -1.33
C ALA A 862 -23.50 -14.86 -0.27
N VAL A 863 -23.17 -16.10 0.09
CA VAL A 863 -23.90 -16.84 1.10
C VAL A 863 -23.73 -16.19 2.47
N THR A 864 -24.84 -15.80 3.11
CA THR A 864 -24.89 -15.27 4.47
C THR A 864 -25.55 -16.23 5.45
N TYR A 865 -26.39 -17.16 4.97
CA TYR A 865 -26.98 -18.25 5.73
C TYR A 865 -26.49 -19.60 5.23
N PRO A 866 -25.42 -20.16 5.83
CA PRO A 866 -24.72 -21.34 5.29
C PRO A 866 -25.56 -22.60 5.32
N ALA A 867 -26.42 -22.81 6.35
CA ALA A 867 -27.26 -24.02 6.46
C ALA A 867 -28.23 -24.20 5.27
N GLY A 868 -28.65 -23.10 4.65
CA GLY A 868 -29.49 -23.10 3.45
C GLY A 868 -28.76 -22.71 2.18
N SER A 869 -27.46 -22.43 2.24
CA SER A 869 -26.66 -21.88 1.12
C SER A 869 -27.32 -20.65 0.48
N LYS A 870 -27.85 -19.72 1.32
CA LYS A 870 -28.64 -18.57 0.89
C LYS A 870 -27.93 -17.26 1.19
N CYS A 871 -28.10 -16.27 0.33
CA CYS A 871 -27.87 -14.86 0.58
C CYS A 871 -29.20 -14.25 1.03
N ILE A 872 -29.33 -13.89 2.31
CA ILE A 872 -30.56 -13.31 2.88
C ILE A 872 -30.31 -12.11 3.77
N ASP A 873 -29.04 -11.82 4.13
CA ASP A 873 -28.64 -10.63 4.85
C ASP A 873 -28.03 -9.61 3.89
N TYR A 874 -28.48 -8.37 3.98
CA TYR A 874 -28.16 -7.32 3.02
C TYR A 874 -27.81 -6.00 3.67
N VAL A 875 -27.08 -5.19 2.89
CA VAL A 875 -26.90 -3.74 3.09
C VAL A 875 -27.38 -3.02 1.83
N PHE A 876 -28.30 -2.09 2.00
CA PHE A 876 -28.86 -1.27 0.93
C PHE A 876 -28.61 0.22 1.20
N ALA A 877 -28.45 1.02 0.15
CA ALA A 877 -28.41 2.47 0.17
C ALA A 877 -29.66 3.04 -0.52
N PHE A 878 -30.31 4.03 0.10
CA PHE A 878 -31.54 4.65 -0.40
C PHE A 878 -31.22 5.55 -1.58
N ARG A 879 -31.93 5.38 -2.70
CA ARG A 879 -31.65 6.08 -3.96
C ARG A 879 -31.99 7.56 -3.95
N ASP A 880 -33.02 7.94 -3.19
CA ASP A 880 -33.51 9.33 -3.12
C ASP A 880 -32.84 10.16 -2.02
N ALA A 881 -31.72 9.68 -1.46
CA ALA A 881 -30.89 10.39 -0.51
C ALA A 881 -29.48 10.66 -1.11
N LYS A 882 -28.57 11.22 -0.32
CA LYS A 882 -27.19 11.43 -0.75
C LYS A 882 -26.59 10.12 -1.23
N PRO A 883 -26.09 10.03 -2.47
CA PRO A 883 -25.47 8.83 -3.00
C PRO A 883 -24.19 8.49 -2.23
N VAL A 884 -23.84 7.20 -2.20
CA VAL A 884 -22.62 6.70 -1.56
C VAL A 884 -21.76 5.97 -2.55
N GLU A 885 -20.47 5.98 -2.30
CA GLU A 885 -19.48 5.17 -2.98
C GLU A 885 -19.04 4.03 -2.08
N VAL A 886 -19.12 2.80 -2.58
CA VAL A 886 -18.68 1.61 -1.84
C VAL A 886 -17.17 1.45 -1.98
N GLU A 887 -16.43 1.55 -0.88
CA GLU A 887 -15.00 1.31 -0.85
C GLU A 887 -14.68 -0.21 -0.81
N SER A 888 -15.43 -0.95 -0.01
CA SER A 888 -15.34 -2.41 0.05
C SER A 888 -16.62 -3.04 0.58
N ALA A 889 -16.88 -4.29 0.19
CA ALA A 889 -17.99 -5.08 0.72
C ALA A 889 -17.59 -6.57 0.80
N LYS A 890 -17.83 -7.20 1.96
CA LYS A 890 -17.48 -8.61 2.19
C LYS A 890 -18.44 -9.31 3.11
N VAL A 891 -18.48 -10.65 3.01
CA VAL A 891 -19.09 -11.56 3.99
C VAL A 891 -17.95 -12.23 4.74
N ILE A 892 -18.01 -12.26 6.07
CA ILE A 892 -16.96 -12.85 6.89
C ILE A 892 -17.31 -14.30 7.19
N THR A 893 -16.57 -15.24 6.66
CA THR A 893 -16.87 -16.68 6.74
C THR A 893 -15.82 -17.48 7.50
N ASP A 894 -14.62 -16.98 7.65
CA ASP A 894 -13.44 -17.72 8.11
C ASP A 894 -13.41 -18.03 9.61
N ARG A 895 -14.14 -17.29 10.42
CA ARG A 895 -14.14 -17.42 11.89
C ARG A 895 -15.51 -17.24 12.56
N THR A 896 -16.54 -16.94 11.80
CA THR A 896 -17.87 -16.57 12.35
C THR A 896 -18.86 -17.72 12.37
N ALA A 897 -18.51 -18.88 11.83
CA ALA A 897 -19.34 -20.09 11.87
C ALA A 897 -19.70 -20.55 13.31
N ASP A 898 -18.84 -20.20 14.28
CA ASP A 898 -19.06 -20.54 15.70
C ASP A 898 -19.72 -19.38 16.49
N TYR A 899 -20.11 -18.25 15.86
CA TYR A 899 -20.71 -17.11 16.53
C TYR A 899 -22.22 -17.05 16.34
N SER A 900 -22.69 -17.38 15.15
CA SER A 900 -24.09 -17.45 14.76
C SER A 900 -24.27 -18.47 13.65
N ASP A 901 -25.53 -18.81 13.30
CA ASP A 901 -25.87 -19.57 12.10
C ASP A 901 -25.95 -18.70 10.83
N HIS A 902 -25.74 -17.39 10.96
CA HIS A 902 -25.52 -16.47 9.87
C HIS A 902 -24.06 -16.02 9.82
N TYR A 903 -23.64 -15.51 8.66
CA TYR A 903 -22.39 -14.80 8.48
C TYR A 903 -22.62 -13.29 8.45
N PRO A 904 -21.79 -12.47 9.12
CA PRO A 904 -21.92 -11.02 9.07
C PRO A 904 -21.51 -10.47 7.72
N VAL A 905 -22.21 -9.42 7.30
CA VAL A 905 -21.88 -8.63 6.11
C VAL A 905 -21.28 -7.31 6.55
N VAL A 906 -20.12 -6.95 6.00
CA VAL A 906 -19.45 -5.68 6.26
C VAL A 906 -19.32 -4.90 4.96
N VAL A 907 -19.76 -3.65 4.98
CA VAL A 907 -19.68 -2.72 3.85
C VAL A 907 -19.05 -1.42 4.31
N LYS A 908 -18.02 -0.98 3.64
CA LYS A 908 -17.35 0.29 3.88
C LYS A 908 -17.76 1.26 2.78
N VAL A 909 -18.33 2.38 3.17
CA VAL A 909 -18.78 3.43 2.25
C VAL A 909 -18.11 4.76 2.58
N ARG A 910 -17.90 5.60 1.57
CA ARG A 910 -17.36 6.95 1.74
C ARG A 910 -18.47 7.91 2.20
N LYS A 911 -18.12 8.82 3.16
CA LYS A 911 -19.01 9.86 3.69
C LYS A 911 -19.41 10.89 2.67
#